data_28d6e223f6fe7b9176700284dbdb598d
#
_entry.id   28d6e223f6fe7b9176700284dbdb598d
#
_cell.length_a   1.000
_cell.length_b   1.000
_cell.length_c   1.000
_cell.angle_alpha   90.00
_cell.angle_beta   90.00
_cell.angle_gamma   90.00
#
_symmetry.space_group_name_H-M   'P 1'
#
loop_
_entity.id
_entity.type
_entity.pdbx_description
1 polymer ?
#
loop_
_entity_poly.entity_id
_entity_poly.type
_entity_poly.pdbx_seq_one_letter_code
_entity_poly.pdbx_strand_id
1 'polypeptide(L)'
;MTLELWTRAVLRHRVIVIACWLVVLVAGAVCAERLPALLFNSLAVPGTDSQAAETILEKHFGESTDGTFTVVFRATNHSAQTMRALRARMATAATVIPGGRAMALRSGTGIVYGEIETALDLQHAKGWTVALRAALHEGRFPPVLVTGEPAIQHDLDPILAADLHRGDAVALVAAAVVLTLLLGLSAAVLIPFAFAAATITATLAALYLLARTLAISSYAPNLVELIGLGLAIDYSLLVVHRFREELGRGQCTVEDAVVRTMASAGRSVVFSGLAVAIGLSVVMLIPVPFVSSLGVSGFLVALMSIAASLTLQPVLLSLLGHRGGRRFTVRASGRASRRRRDFWARFAELIMRRPVAVLLAGTALLAAAAAPVGFLQLTPGSISAIPQFTESARGLALLDDRVGPDAVMPIEIVADTGARRGASLPAVRAATARLVGLVSHDPEAYITASGAAAPYVDPSGRYLRVFVVGRHVFGDPAMQALVRRLRGGLVPAARFPSEVKVYVGGAPAQGVDFLDSVYGAFPWIVLAVLALTFLVLLRAFRSLLLPLTAVLLNLLSVLATYGLIVVVFRFGVGSDLLGLYRIEQLEAWIPIFLFAMLFGLSMDYEVFLVTRIRESWDEHGDSRRAVAEGLRRTGPIITSAGAIMVAAFSGFVGGHVAGLQEFGAGLALAVLVDATVVRLLLVPSLICVLGPRAWWLPTSIERLAGIKGDADAL
;
A
#
# COMPACT_ATOMS: atom_id res chain seq x y z
N MET A 1 11.12 33.44 -7.42
CA MET A 1 10.60 34.06 -6.18
C MET A 1 11.23 33.31 -5.03
N THR A 2 11.97 33.97 -4.14
CA THR A 2 12.61 33.29 -3.01
C THR A 2 11.54 32.83 -2.01
N LEU A 3 11.79 31.73 -1.30
CA LEU A 3 10.86 31.19 -0.31
C LEU A 3 10.50 32.21 0.79
N GLU A 4 11.41 33.12 1.07
CA GLU A 4 11.19 34.23 2.00
C GLU A 4 10.11 35.21 1.53
N LEU A 5 10.16 35.62 0.25
CA LEU A 5 9.14 36.50 -0.34
C LEU A 5 7.76 35.82 -0.35
N TRP A 6 7.74 34.52 -0.69
CA TRP A 6 6.51 33.72 -0.63
C TRP A 6 5.93 33.69 0.79
N THR A 7 6.76 33.36 1.78
CA THR A 7 6.31 33.29 3.18
C THR A 7 5.78 34.62 3.69
N ARG A 8 6.43 35.74 3.35
CA ARG A 8 5.95 37.09 3.69
C ARG A 8 4.60 37.40 3.04
N ALA A 9 4.41 37.00 1.79
CA ALA A 9 3.11 37.15 1.11
C ALA A 9 2.01 36.32 1.77
N VAL A 10 2.29 35.06 2.15
CA VAL A 10 1.38 34.18 2.88
C VAL A 10 0.99 34.78 4.23
N LEU A 11 1.95 35.29 4.99
CA LEU A 11 1.69 35.93 6.30
C LEU A 11 0.90 37.24 6.16
N ARG A 12 1.12 38.00 5.12
CA ARG A 12 0.33 39.23 4.82
C ARG A 12 -1.12 38.91 4.55
N HIS A 13 -1.41 37.79 3.88
CA HIS A 13 -2.74 37.34 3.52
C HIS A 13 -3.27 36.20 4.40
N ARG A 14 -2.81 36.11 5.67
CA ARG A 14 -3.11 35.00 6.59
C ARG A 14 -4.57 34.67 6.73
N VAL A 15 -5.46 35.67 6.73
CA VAL A 15 -6.91 35.48 6.86
C VAL A 15 -7.47 34.74 5.64
N ILE A 16 -7.03 35.12 4.44
CA ILE A 16 -7.44 34.46 3.18
C ILE A 16 -6.95 33.01 3.17
N VAL A 17 -5.70 32.78 3.56
CA VAL A 17 -5.12 31.43 3.63
C VAL A 17 -5.92 30.53 4.59
N ILE A 18 -6.27 31.04 5.78
CA ILE A 18 -7.09 30.29 6.74
C ILE A 18 -8.48 30.00 6.15
N ALA A 19 -9.13 31.01 5.57
CA ALA A 19 -10.43 30.84 4.96
C ALA A 19 -10.42 29.80 3.83
N CYS A 20 -9.40 29.84 2.94
CA CYS A 20 -9.24 28.83 1.89
C CYS A 20 -9.06 27.42 2.46
N TRP A 21 -8.21 27.24 3.46
CA TRP A 21 -7.99 25.94 4.08
C TRP A 21 -9.22 25.44 4.86
N LEU A 22 -10.00 26.32 5.48
CA LEU A 22 -11.27 25.94 6.09
C LEU A 22 -12.28 25.47 5.04
N VAL A 23 -12.36 26.16 3.90
CA VAL A 23 -13.21 25.73 2.78
C VAL A 23 -12.75 24.37 2.26
N VAL A 24 -11.44 24.17 2.07
CA VAL A 24 -10.87 22.88 1.63
C VAL A 24 -11.18 21.78 2.65
N LEU A 25 -11.09 22.07 3.94
CA LEU A 25 -11.36 21.10 5.01
C LEU A 25 -12.84 20.68 5.01
N VAL A 26 -13.77 21.64 4.92
CA VAL A 26 -15.21 21.35 4.87
C VAL A 26 -15.58 20.63 3.57
N ALA A 27 -15.12 21.14 2.44
CA ALA A 27 -15.37 20.51 1.14
C ALA A 27 -14.76 19.09 1.09
N GLY A 28 -13.56 18.92 1.64
CA GLY A 28 -12.86 17.62 1.70
C GLY A 28 -13.60 16.62 2.56
N ALA A 29 -14.15 17.03 3.70
CA ALA A 29 -14.98 16.15 4.54
C ALA A 29 -16.24 15.67 3.79
N VAL A 30 -16.93 16.57 3.10
CA VAL A 30 -18.12 16.21 2.28
C VAL A 30 -17.75 15.30 1.11
N CYS A 31 -16.59 15.53 0.47
CA CYS A 31 -16.09 14.67 -0.60
C CYS A 31 -15.70 13.28 -0.07
N ALA A 32 -15.09 13.21 1.11
CA ALA A 32 -14.69 11.95 1.74
C ALA A 32 -15.89 11.03 2.03
N GLU A 33 -17.03 11.59 2.50
CA GLU A 33 -18.26 10.82 2.71
C GLU A 33 -18.84 10.23 1.42
N ARG A 34 -18.63 10.90 0.28
CA ARG A 34 -19.16 10.48 -1.04
C ARG A 34 -18.17 9.65 -1.86
N LEU A 35 -16.91 9.64 -1.48
CA LEU A 35 -15.84 8.96 -2.20
C LEU A 35 -16.06 7.44 -2.31
N PRO A 36 -16.48 6.71 -1.25
CA PRO A 36 -16.63 5.25 -1.30
C PRO A 36 -17.54 4.73 -2.42
N ALA A 37 -18.53 5.53 -2.84
CA ALA A 37 -19.46 5.16 -3.92
C ALA A 37 -18.82 5.20 -5.33
N LEU A 38 -17.64 5.81 -5.47
CA LEU A 38 -16.91 5.94 -6.75
C LEU A 38 -15.69 5.03 -6.83
N LEU A 39 -15.38 4.31 -5.75
CA LEU A 39 -14.19 3.47 -5.68
C LEU A 39 -14.47 2.09 -6.29
N PHE A 40 -13.43 1.49 -6.85
CA PHE A 40 -13.50 0.14 -7.39
C PHE A 40 -12.55 -0.80 -6.65
N ASN A 41 -12.82 -2.10 -6.76
CA ASN A 41 -11.96 -3.13 -6.18
C ASN A 41 -11.87 -4.31 -7.17
N SER A 42 -11.13 -4.15 -8.24
CA SER A 42 -10.89 -5.19 -9.24
C SER A 42 -9.40 -5.33 -9.51
N LEU A 43 -8.95 -6.57 -9.62
CA LEU A 43 -7.58 -6.92 -9.98
C LEU A 43 -7.40 -7.07 -11.50
N ALA A 44 -8.44 -6.81 -12.29
CA ALA A 44 -8.41 -6.94 -13.73
C ALA A 44 -7.30 -6.09 -14.35
N VAL A 45 -6.56 -6.69 -15.25
CA VAL A 45 -5.45 -6.04 -15.96
C VAL A 45 -5.83 -5.85 -17.42
N PRO A 46 -5.86 -4.60 -17.92
CA PRO A 46 -6.23 -4.33 -19.30
C PRO A 46 -5.34 -5.04 -20.32
N GLY A 47 -5.98 -5.67 -21.34
CA GLY A 47 -5.30 -6.30 -22.45
C GLY A 47 -4.80 -7.72 -22.19
N THR A 48 -5.16 -8.33 -21.06
CA THR A 48 -4.80 -9.72 -20.73
C THR A 48 -5.86 -10.73 -21.20
N ASP A 49 -5.47 -12.01 -21.21
CA ASP A 49 -6.36 -13.12 -21.53
C ASP A 49 -7.53 -13.20 -20.55
N SER A 50 -7.27 -12.98 -19.25
CA SER A 50 -8.33 -13.02 -18.23
C SER A 50 -9.36 -11.95 -18.45
N GLN A 51 -8.97 -10.73 -18.81
CA GLN A 51 -9.90 -9.65 -19.13
C GLN A 51 -10.71 -9.94 -20.41
N ALA A 52 -10.06 -10.53 -21.43
CA ALA A 52 -10.76 -10.93 -22.66
C ALA A 52 -11.83 -12.00 -22.37
N ALA A 53 -11.50 -12.99 -21.53
CA ALA A 53 -12.43 -14.01 -21.08
C ALA A 53 -13.61 -13.39 -20.31
N GLU A 54 -13.35 -12.53 -19.34
CA GLU A 54 -14.34 -11.81 -18.53
C GLU A 54 -15.30 -11.01 -19.41
N THR A 55 -14.78 -10.24 -20.38
CA THR A 55 -15.60 -9.47 -21.33
C THR A 55 -16.55 -10.37 -22.16
N ILE A 56 -16.12 -11.59 -22.49
CA ILE A 56 -16.96 -12.55 -23.19
C ILE A 56 -18.04 -13.12 -22.26
N LEU A 57 -17.67 -13.45 -21.02
CA LEU A 57 -18.60 -13.98 -20.01
C LEU A 57 -19.71 -12.96 -19.71
N GLU A 58 -19.36 -11.71 -19.45
CA GLU A 58 -20.33 -10.65 -19.22
C GLU A 58 -21.30 -10.46 -20.40
N LYS A 59 -20.76 -10.32 -21.63
CA LYS A 59 -21.57 -9.96 -22.81
C LYS A 59 -22.38 -11.12 -23.34
N HIS A 60 -21.90 -12.34 -23.25
CA HIS A 60 -22.49 -13.48 -23.97
C HIS A 60 -23.07 -14.55 -23.06
N PHE A 61 -22.59 -14.65 -21.82
CA PHE A 61 -23.18 -15.53 -20.80
C PHE A 61 -24.03 -14.75 -19.80
N GLY A 62 -23.90 -13.43 -19.76
CA GLY A 62 -24.66 -12.56 -18.86
C GLY A 62 -24.23 -12.70 -17.41
N GLU A 63 -22.99 -13.09 -17.20
CA GLU A 63 -22.38 -13.31 -15.91
C GLU A 63 -21.31 -12.26 -15.66
N SER A 64 -21.40 -11.55 -14.53
CA SER A 64 -20.29 -10.80 -14.00
C SER A 64 -19.61 -11.66 -12.94
N THR A 65 -18.35 -12.00 -13.14
CA THR A 65 -17.55 -12.79 -12.20
C THR A 65 -17.59 -12.16 -10.82
N ASP A 66 -17.45 -10.84 -10.76
CA ASP A 66 -17.39 -10.06 -9.52
C ASP A 66 -18.77 -9.83 -8.88
N GLY A 67 -19.88 -10.02 -9.62
CA GLY A 67 -21.26 -9.76 -9.16
C GLY A 67 -21.97 -10.99 -8.61
N THR A 68 -21.37 -12.17 -8.67
CA THR A 68 -22.01 -13.45 -8.36
C THR A 68 -22.01 -13.76 -6.87
N PHE A 69 -23.20 -14.08 -6.33
CA PHE A 69 -23.37 -14.57 -4.96
C PHE A 69 -23.39 -16.09 -4.94
N THR A 70 -22.77 -16.69 -3.92
CA THR A 70 -22.87 -18.12 -3.66
C THR A 70 -23.67 -18.37 -2.38
N VAL A 71 -24.70 -19.19 -2.48
CA VAL A 71 -25.59 -19.53 -1.37
C VAL A 71 -25.33 -20.96 -0.95
N VAL A 72 -25.05 -21.19 0.33
CA VAL A 72 -24.69 -22.48 0.91
C VAL A 72 -25.71 -22.89 1.96
N PHE A 73 -26.45 -23.96 1.69
CA PHE A 73 -27.41 -24.57 2.62
C PHE A 73 -26.75 -25.74 3.35
N ARG A 74 -26.84 -25.77 4.67
CA ARG A 74 -26.46 -26.95 5.47
C ARG A 74 -27.58 -27.97 5.42
N ALA A 75 -27.52 -28.85 4.45
CA ALA A 75 -28.55 -29.87 4.23
C ALA A 75 -27.91 -31.28 4.13
N THR A 76 -28.19 -32.12 5.08
CA THR A 76 -27.73 -33.53 5.08
C THR A 76 -28.65 -34.45 4.28
N ASN A 77 -29.90 -34.03 4.04
CA ASN A 77 -30.86 -34.78 3.24
C ASN A 77 -31.01 -34.19 1.87
N HIS A 78 -30.63 -34.94 0.86
CA HIS A 78 -30.68 -34.57 -0.56
C HIS A 78 -31.89 -35.14 -1.28
N SER A 79 -33.02 -35.32 -0.58
CA SER A 79 -34.25 -35.83 -1.19
C SER A 79 -34.75 -34.88 -2.30
N ALA A 80 -35.46 -35.45 -3.29
CA ALA A 80 -36.03 -34.68 -4.37
C ALA A 80 -36.98 -33.57 -3.88
N GLN A 81 -37.62 -33.77 -2.73
CA GLN A 81 -38.49 -32.77 -2.11
C GLN A 81 -37.68 -31.64 -1.50
N THR A 82 -36.61 -31.93 -0.76
CA THR A 82 -35.68 -30.93 -0.21
C THR A 82 -35.04 -30.09 -1.33
N MET A 83 -34.56 -30.75 -2.37
CA MET A 83 -33.95 -30.07 -3.52
C MET A 83 -34.92 -29.14 -4.23
N ARG A 84 -36.21 -29.54 -4.39
CA ARG A 84 -37.24 -28.67 -4.97
C ARG A 84 -37.53 -27.47 -4.09
N ALA A 85 -37.60 -27.65 -2.74
CA ALA A 85 -37.85 -26.57 -1.80
C ALA A 85 -36.69 -25.56 -1.80
N LEU A 86 -35.44 -26.04 -1.81
CA LEU A 86 -34.26 -25.17 -1.85
C LEU A 86 -34.15 -24.40 -3.18
N ARG A 87 -34.47 -25.03 -4.32
CA ARG A 87 -34.53 -24.36 -5.63
C ARG A 87 -35.57 -23.25 -5.63
N ALA A 88 -36.78 -23.52 -5.15
CA ALA A 88 -37.85 -22.53 -5.09
C ALA A 88 -37.44 -21.32 -4.21
N ARG A 89 -36.82 -21.59 -3.05
CA ARG A 89 -36.33 -20.55 -2.14
C ARG A 89 -35.25 -19.68 -2.79
N MET A 90 -34.27 -20.32 -3.42
CA MET A 90 -33.18 -19.62 -4.11
C MET A 90 -33.71 -18.79 -5.28
N ALA A 91 -34.68 -19.33 -6.05
CA ALA A 91 -35.33 -18.58 -7.13
C ALA A 91 -36.08 -17.36 -6.60
N THR A 92 -36.81 -17.49 -5.48
CA THR A 92 -37.49 -16.35 -4.86
C THR A 92 -36.48 -15.33 -4.33
N ALA A 93 -35.41 -15.76 -3.67
CA ALA A 93 -34.37 -14.85 -3.17
C ALA A 93 -33.64 -14.13 -4.30
N ALA A 94 -33.41 -14.79 -5.43
CA ALA A 94 -32.78 -14.17 -6.59
C ALA A 94 -33.56 -12.97 -7.15
N THR A 95 -34.92 -12.99 -7.02
CA THR A 95 -35.76 -11.86 -7.51
C THR A 95 -35.57 -10.55 -6.74
N VAL A 96 -34.95 -10.62 -5.56
CA VAL A 96 -34.63 -9.40 -4.76
C VAL A 96 -33.54 -8.58 -5.46
N ILE A 97 -32.65 -9.24 -6.22
CA ILE A 97 -31.54 -8.59 -6.90
C ILE A 97 -31.98 -8.23 -8.34
N PRO A 98 -31.75 -6.99 -8.80
CA PRO A 98 -32.08 -6.62 -10.18
C PRO A 98 -31.36 -7.52 -11.19
N GLY A 99 -32.15 -8.21 -12.04
CA GLY A 99 -31.61 -9.17 -13.02
C GLY A 99 -31.03 -10.45 -12.42
N GLY A 100 -31.21 -10.69 -11.13
CA GLY A 100 -30.69 -11.88 -10.42
C GLY A 100 -31.31 -13.18 -10.95
N ARG A 101 -30.47 -14.16 -11.21
CA ARG A 101 -30.85 -15.51 -11.72
C ARG A 101 -30.27 -16.57 -10.81
N ALA A 102 -31.14 -17.42 -10.27
CA ALA A 102 -30.72 -18.59 -9.50
C ALA A 102 -30.23 -19.71 -10.42
N MET A 103 -29.02 -20.14 -10.23
CA MET A 103 -28.41 -21.24 -10.98
C MET A 103 -28.76 -22.61 -10.41
N ALA A 104 -28.35 -23.66 -11.09
CA ALA A 104 -28.61 -25.02 -10.67
C ALA A 104 -27.94 -25.32 -9.32
N LEU A 105 -28.70 -25.90 -8.39
CA LEU A 105 -28.15 -26.38 -7.11
C LEU A 105 -27.22 -27.56 -7.33
N ARG A 106 -26.09 -27.53 -6.70
CA ARG A 106 -25.08 -28.59 -6.64
C ARG A 106 -25.06 -29.18 -5.22
N SER A 107 -24.69 -30.43 -5.09
CA SER A 107 -24.61 -31.12 -3.79
C SER A 107 -23.17 -31.42 -3.44
N GLY A 108 -22.79 -31.07 -2.20
CA GLY A 108 -21.53 -31.47 -1.57
C GLY A 108 -21.80 -32.35 -0.36
N THR A 109 -20.78 -32.75 0.37
CA THR A 109 -20.90 -33.59 1.55
C THR A 109 -21.60 -32.85 2.69
N GLY A 110 -22.93 -33.14 2.87
CA GLY A 110 -23.75 -32.50 3.91
C GLY A 110 -24.15 -31.06 3.66
N ILE A 111 -23.95 -30.59 2.44
CA ILE A 111 -24.34 -29.24 2.00
C ILE A 111 -25.00 -29.31 0.61
N VAL A 112 -25.79 -28.28 0.33
CA VAL A 112 -26.28 -27.95 -1.01
C VAL A 112 -25.91 -26.51 -1.28
N TYR A 113 -25.35 -26.22 -2.44
CA TYR A 113 -24.94 -24.85 -2.80
C TYR A 113 -25.37 -24.50 -4.21
N GLY A 114 -25.43 -23.22 -4.49
CA GLY A 114 -25.75 -22.71 -5.81
C GLY A 114 -25.43 -21.23 -5.90
N GLU A 115 -25.36 -20.76 -7.12
CA GLU A 115 -24.98 -19.38 -7.44
C GLU A 115 -26.22 -18.57 -7.80
N ILE A 116 -26.20 -17.28 -7.43
CA ILE A 116 -27.14 -16.27 -7.93
C ILE A 116 -26.30 -15.31 -8.75
N GLU A 117 -26.45 -15.43 -10.06
CA GLU A 117 -25.76 -14.58 -11.01
C GLU A 117 -26.52 -13.27 -11.21
N THR A 118 -25.80 -12.20 -11.41
CA THR A 118 -26.34 -10.88 -11.73
C THR A 118 -25.43 -10.17 -12.73
N ALA A 119 -25.99 -9.29 -13.53
CA ALA A 119 -25.24 -8.41 -14.43
C ALA A 119 -24.70 -7.16 -13.72
N LEU A 120 -24.91 -7.03 -12.41
CA LEU A 120 -24.39 -5.94 -11.62
C LEU A 120 -22.89 -6.12 -11.40
N ASP A 121 -22.16 -5.04 -11.44
CA ASP A 121 -20.77 -5.03 -10.97
C ASP A 121 -20.70 -5.22 -9.43
N LEU A 122 -19.50 -5.48 -8.93
CA LEU A 122 -19.24 -5.71 -7.50
C LEU A 122 -19.84 -4.62 -6.60
N GLN A 123 -19.68 -3.34 -6.98
CA GLN A 123 -20.12 -2.20 -6.15
C GLN A 123 -21.64 -2.12 -6.01
N HIS A 124 -22.35 -2.40 -7.10
CA HIS A 124 -23.80 -2.42 -7.07
C HIS A 124 -24.35 -3.71 -6.47
N ALA A 125 -23.73 -4.85 -6.76
CA ALA A 125 -24.13 -6.16 -6.24
C ALA A 125 -24.03 -6.24 -4.72
N LYS A 126 -22.90 -5.79 -4.11
CA LYS A 126 -22.69 -5.82 -2.64
C LYS A 126 -23.80 -5.14 -1.84
N GLY A 127 -24.42 -4.11 -2.39
CA GLY A 127 -25.54 -3.40 -1.74
C GLY A 127 -26.76 -4.28 -1.51
N TRP A 128 -26.93 -5.37 -2.25
CA TRP A 128 -28.05 -6.30 -2.12
C TRP A 128 -27.82 -7.45 -1.13
N THR A 129 -26.62 -7.56 -0.55
CA THR A 129 -26.25 -8.65 0.37
C THR A 129 -27.20 -8.78 1.54
N VAL A 130 -27.57 -7.66 2.19
CA VAL A 130 -28.49 -7.65 3.33
C VAL A 130 -29.88 -8.11 2.93
N ALA A 131 -30.41 -7.61 1.82
CA ALA A 131 -31.73 -7.99 1.29
C ALA A 131 -31.77 -9.47 0.87
N LEU A 132 -30.72 -9.95 0.23
CA LEU A 132 -30.58 -11.35 -0.14
C LEU A 132 -30.53 -12.28 1.09
N ARG A 133 -29.74 -11.94 2.11
CA ARG A 133 -29.70 -12.66 3.40
C ARG A 133 -31.07 -12.70 4.06
N ALA A 134 -31.76 -11.56 4.13
CA ALA A 134 -33.10 -11.49 4.69
C ALA A 134 -34.06 -12.43 3.97
N ALA A 135 -34.12 -12.38 2.65
CA ALA A 135 -34.98 -13.23 1.82
C ALA A 135 -34.64 -14.74 2.00
N LEU A 136 -33.37 -15.08 2.20
CA LEU A 136 -32.92 -16.45 2.45
C LEU A 136 -33.15 -16.91 3.89
N HIS A 137 -33.25 -16.07 4.89
CA HIS A 137 -33.50 -16.43 6.28
C HIS A 137 -34.99 -16.51 6.65
N GLU A 138 -35.89 -16.08 5.79
CA GLU A 138 -37.33 -16.19 6.02
C GLU A 138 -37.78 -17.67 6.03
N GLY A 139 -38.42 -18.11 7.13
CA GLY A 139 -39.02 -19.44 7.27
C GLY A 139 -38.17 -20.46 8.04
N ARG A 140 -38.78 -21.65 8.30
CA ARG A 140 -38.15 -22.82 8.99
C ARG A 140 -37.35 -23.68 7.99
N PHE A 141 -36.22 -23.22 7.57
CA PHE A 141 -35.36 -23.96 6.64
C PHE A 141 -33.98 -24.26 7.23
N PRO A 142 -33.18 -25.17 6.60
CA PRO A 142 -31.81 -25.39 7.01
C PRO A 142 -31.01 -24.07 7.11
N PRO A 143 -30.03 -23.99 8.01
CA PRO A 143 -29.14 -22.85 8.10
C PRO A 143 -28.51 -22.55 6.73
N VAL A 144 -28.55 -21.29 6.34
CA VAL A 144 -28.01 -20.82 5.06
C VAL A 144 -26.91 -19.81 5.30
N LEU A 145 -25.89 -19.83 4.48
CA LEU A 145 -24.81 -18.85 4.47
C LEU A 145 -24.71 -18.25 3.07
N VAL A 146 -24.51 -16.94 2.99
CA VAL A 146 -24.31 -16.22 1.74
C VAL A 146 -22.87 -15.78 1.65
N THR A 147 -22.17 -16.21 0.60
CA THR A 147 -20.79 -15.90 0.28
C THR A 147 -20.67 -15.46 -1.20
N GLY A 148 -19.48 -15.47 -1.75
CA GLY A 148 -19.17 -14.87 -3.05
C GLY A 148 -18.64 -13.44 -2.89
N GLU A 149 -18.04 -12.91 -3.93
CA GLU A 149 -17.29 -11.67 -3.84
C GLU A 149 -18.10 -10.48 -3.32
N PRO A 150 -19.37 -10.24 -3.77
CA PRO A 150 -20.18 -9.15 -3.22
C PRO A 150 -20.47 -9.29 -1.73
N ALA A 151 -20.72 -10.50 -1.23
CA ALA A 151 -21.00 -10.74 0.19
C ALA A 151 -19.73 -10.57 1.04
N ILE A 152 -18.59 -11.03 0.53
CA ILE A 152 -17.27 -10.86 1.16
C ILE A 152 -16.94 -9.38 1.26
N GLN A 153 -17.05 -8.63 0.17
CA GLN A 153 -16.75 -7.20 0.15
C GLN A 153 -17.70 -6.42 1.08
N HIS A 154 -18.99 -6.76 1.08
CA HIS A 154 -19.96 -6.15 2.00
C HIS A 154 -19.58 -6.36 3.48
N ASP A 155 -19.13 -7.55 3.84
CA ASP A 155 -18.73 -7.85 5.21
C ASP A 155 -17.38 -7.22 5.59
N LEU A 156 -16.45 -7.07 4.62
CA LEU A 156 -15.13 -6.48 4.83
C LEU A 156 -15.16 -4.96 4.96
N ASP A 157 -15.99 -4.25 4.17
CA ASP A 157 -16.03 -2.79 4.15
C ASP A 157 -16.18 -2.15 5.55
N PRO A 158 -17.15 -2.58 6.40
CA PRO A 158 -17.29 -2.01 7.75
C PRO A 158 -16.14 -2.41 8.69
N ILE A 159 -15.54 -3.59 8.50
CA ILE A 159 -14.40 -4.04 9.30
C ILE A 159 -13.18 -3.18 8.96
N LEU A 160 -12.91 -3.01 7.66
CA LEU A 160 -11.82 -2.18 7.17
C LEU A 160 -11.96 -0.72 7.67
N ALA A 161 -13.16 -0.14 7.59
CA ALA A 161 -13.44 1.19 8.11
C ALA A 161 -13.22 1.28 9.64
N ALA A 162 -13.67 0.27 10.39
CA ALA A 162 -13.47 0.21 11.84
C ALA A 162 -12.00 0.04 12.22
N ASP A 163 -11.24 -0.78 11.50
CA ASP A 163 -9.81 -1.00 11.71
C ASP A 163 -9.02 0.28 11.43
N LEU A 164 -9.38 1.01 10.38
CA LEU A 164 -8.78 2.31 10.08
C LEU A 164 -9.02 3.31 11.20
N HIS A 165 -10.27 3.49 11.62
CA HIS A 165 -10.59 4.41 12.71
C HIS A 165 -9.88 4.06 14.03
N ARG A 166 -9.73 2.76 14.34
CA ARG A 166 -8.98 2.31 15.52
C ARG A 166 -7.48 2.58 15.34
N GLY A 167 -6.93 2.25 14.17
CA GLY A 167 -5.53 2.49 13.83
C GLY A 167 -5.18 3.98 13.93
N ASP A 168 -6.01 4.85 13.36
CA ASP A 168 -5.86 6.30 13.44
C ASP A 168 -5.96 6.82 14.88
N ALA A 169 -6.92 6.33 15.67
CA ALA A 169 -7.04 6.73 17.07
C ALA A 169 -5.79 6.36 17.87
N VAL A 170 -5.25 5.15 17.70
CA VAL A 170 -4.01 4.70 18.34
C VAL A 170 -2.83 5.55 17.87
N ALA A 171 -2.72 5.76 16.56
CA ALA A 171 -1.66 6.57 15.96
C ALA A 171 -1.69 8.02 16.46
N LEU A 172 -2.88 8.64 16.52
CA LEU A 172 -3.07 10.00 17.03
C LEU A 172 -2.69 10.14 18.52
N VAL A 173 -3.13 9.18 19.35
CA VAL A 173 -2.79 9.17 20.79
C VAL A 173 -1.29 8.97 20.96
N ALA A 174 -0.68 8.00 20.29
CA ALA A 174 0.74 7.73 20.35
C ALA A 174 1.56 8.95 19.89
N ALA A 175 1.19 9.54 18.76
CA ALA A 175 1.81 10.76 18.24
C ALA A 175 1.66 11.93 19.22
N ALA A 176 0.47 12.12 19.82
CA ALA A 176 0.25 13.16 20.83
C ALA A 176 1.12 12.99 22.07
N VAL A 177 1.28 11.75 22.55
CA VAL A 177 2.17 11.44 23.68
C VAL A 177 3.62 11.78 23.32
N VAL A 178 4.14 11.29 22.21
CA VAL A 178 5.53 11.51 21.79
C VAL A 178 5.78 13.00 21.52
N LEU A 179 4.85 13.68 20.81
CA LEU A 179 4.96 15.13 20.58
C LEU A 179 4.92 15.92 21.88
N THR A 180 4.10 15.53 22.84
CA THR A 180 4.05 16.18 24.17
C THR A 180 5.36 15.97 24.95
N LEU A 181 5.95 14.78 24.87
CA LEU A 181 7.27 14.50 25.47
C LEU A 181 8.40 15.32 24.84
N LEU A 182 8.28 15.64 23.55
CA LEU A 182 9.27 16.40 22.80
C LEU A 182 9.08 17.91 22.90
N LEU A 183 7.85 18.36 22.65
CA LEU A 183 7.51 19.77 22.56
C LEU A 183 7.05 20.35 23.92
N GLY A 184 6.84 19.47 24.92
CA GLY A 184 6.19 19.84 26.18
C GLY A 184 4.70 20.05 26.01
N LEU A 185 4.00 20.29 27.11
CA LEU A 185 2.58 20.67 27.12
C LEU A 185 2.42 22.09 26.53
N SER A 186 2.44 22.20 25.22
CA SER A 186 2.31 23.48 24.52
C SER A 186 1.34 23.37 23.35
N ALA A 187 0.70 24.48 22.96
CA ALA A 187 -0.17 24.53 21.79
C ALA A 187 0.55 24.13 20.47
N ALA A 188 1.89 24.08 20.47
CA ALA A 188 2.67 23.60 19.33
C ALA A 188 2.39 22.13 18.99
N VAL A 189 1.93 21.32 19.97
CA VAL A 189 1.52 19.93 19.74
C VAL A 189 0.32 19.82 18.81
N LEU A 190 -0.54 20.84 18.76
CA LEU A 190 -1.73 20.84 17.89
C LEU A 190 -1.41 21.13 16.42
N ILE A 191 -0.27 21.75 16.13
CA ILE A 191 0.09 22.14 14.75
C ILE A 191 0.20 20.92 13.82
N PRO A 192 0.94 19.83 14.18
CA PRO A 192 1.03 18.64 13.34
C PRO A 192 -0.33 18.02 13.04
N PHE A 193 -1.25 17.98 14.00
CA PHE A 193 -2.58 17.41 13.81
C PHE A 193 -3.47 18.26 12.90
N ALA A 194 -3.47 19.58 13.09
CA ALA A 194 -4.18 20.51 12.20
C ALA A 194 -3.63 20.43 10.76
N PHE A 195 -2.32 20.26 10.63
CA PHE A 195 -1.66 20.08 9.35
C PHE A 195 -2.04 18.75 8.71
N ALA A 196 -2.05 17.65 9.47
CA ALA A 196 -2.45 16.32 8.99
C ALA A 196 -3.91 16.32 8.51
N ALA A 197 -4.83 16.86 9.33
CA ALA A 197 -6.23 16.96 8.95
C ALA A 197 -6.44 17.74 7.64
N ALA A 198 -5.76 18.88 7.49
CA ALA A 198 -5.84 19.68 6.27
C ALA A 198 -5.27 18.93 5.04
N THR A 199 -4.14 18.26 5.19
CA THR A 199 -3.50 17.51 4.10
C THR A 199 -4.35 16.32 3.65
N ILE A 200 -4.82 15.51 4.60
CA ILE A 200 -5.64 14.32 4.32
C ILE A 200 -6.94 14.73 3.64
N THR A 201 -7.69 15.68 4.21
CA THR A 201 -8.96 16.10 3.65
C THR A 201 -8.81 16.76 2.27
N ALA A 202 -7.75 17.54 2.04
CA ALA A 202 -7.45 18.11 0.72
C ALA A 202 -7.15 17.01 -0.31
N THR A 203 -6.42 15.96 0.10
CA THR A 203 -6.10 14.83 -0.78
C THR A 203 -7.34 14.01 -1.11
N LEU A 204 -8.21 13.73 -0.11
CA LEU A 204 -9.48 13.02 -0.33
C LEU A 204 -10.42 13.80 -1.25
N ALA A 205 -10.46 15.15 -1.13
CA ALA A 205 -11.19 15.99 -2.07
C ALA A 205 -10.65 15.87 -3.52
N ALA A 206 -9.33 15.90 -3.68
CA ALA A 206 -8.71 15.73 -4.98
C ALA A 206 -8.98 14.34 -5.56
N LEU A 207 -8.90 13.29 -4.74
CA LEU A 207 -9.25 11.92 -5.14
C LEU A 207 -10.71 11.78 -5.55
N TYR A 208 -11.65 12.40 -4.83
CA TYR A 208 -13.07 12.41 -5.20
C TYR A 208 -13.30 13.01 -6.59
N LEU A 209 -12.60 14.09 -6.91
CA LEU A 209 -12.69 14.69 -8.24
C LEU A 209 -12.09 13.77 -9.32
N LEU A 210 -10.96 13.15 -9.04
CA LEU A 210 -10.30 12.23 -9.97
C LEU A 210 -11.07 10.92 -10.15
N ALA A 211 -11.70 10.40 -9.09
CA ALA A 211 -12.50 9.17 -9.14
C ALA A 211 -13.71 9.25 -10.08
N ARG A 212 -14.07 10.45 -10.54
CA ARG A 212 -15.09 10.63 -11.59
C ARG A 212 -14.60 10.31 -13.00
N THR A 213 -13.29 10.28 -13.20
CA THR A 213 -12.66 10.09 -14.51
C THR A 213 -11.65 8.97 -14.56
N LEU A 214 -11.10 8.62 -13.41
CA LEU A 214 -10.12 7.55 -13.23
C LEU A 214 -10.67 6.48 -12.31
N ALA A 215 -10.35 5.23 -12.57
CA ALA A 215 -10.61 4.13 -11.66
C ALA A 215 -9.68 4.26 -10.44
N ILE A 216 -10.25 4.50 -9.25
CA ILE A 216 -9.54 4.66 -7.98
C ILE A 216 -9.90 3.49 -7.06
N SER A 217 -8.89 2.79 -6.55
CA SER A 217 -9.06 1.64 -5.66
C SER A 217 -9.70 2.01 -4.32
N SER A 218 -10.49 1.08 -3.76
CA SER A 218 -11.05 1.18 -2.40
C SER A 218 -10.00 1.29 -1.29
N TYR A 219 -8.75 0.88 -1.54
CA TYR A 219 -7.63 1.04 -0.61
C TYR A 219 -6.98 2.43 -0.67
N ALA A 220 -7.31 3.25 -1.67
CA ALA A 220 -6.68 4.56 -1.86
C ALA A 220 -6.93 5.55 -0.70
N PRO A 221 -8.14 5.69 -0.13
CA PRO A 221 -8.36 6.53 1.05
C PRO A 221 -7.52 6.10 2.25
N ASN A 222 -7.43 4.80 2.50
CA ASN A 222 -6.66 4.22 3.60
C ASN A 222 -5.18 4.57 3.49
N LEU A 223 -4.66 4.48 2.28
CA LEU A 223 -3.28 4.85 1.98
C LEU A 223 -3.05 6.35 2.21
N VAL A 224 -4.01 7.21 1.80
CA VAL A 224 -3.93 8.66 2.01
C VAL A 224 -3.91 9.01 3.50
N GLU A 225 -4.73 8.36 4.32
CA GLU A 225 -4.77 8.58 5.76
C GLU A 225 -3.45 8.14 6.41
N LEU A 226 -2.99 6.95 6.10
CA LEU A 226 -1.76 6.39 6.65
C LEU A 226 -0.52 7.21 6.28
N ILE A 227 -0.32 7.47 4.98
CA ILE A 227 0.82 8.25 4.50
C ILE A 227 0.68 9.71 4.91
N GLY A 228 -0.53 10.26 4.79
CA GLY A 228 -0.83 11.65 5.11
C GLY A 228 -0.54 11.97 6.57
N LEU A 229 -0.93 11.10 7.49
CA LEU A 229 -0.63 11.24 8.91
C LEU A 229 0.88 11.20 9.17
N GLY A 230 1.58 10.22 8.59
CA GLY A 230 3.04 10.07 8.75
C GLY A 230 3.81 11.28 8.25
N LEU A 231 3.61 11.66 6.97
CA LEU A 231 4.30 12.80 6.35
C LEU A 231 3.94 14.14 7.03
N ALA A 232 2.66 14.31 7.38
CA ALA A 232 2.22 15.55 7.98
C ALA A 232 2.85 15.79 9.35
N ILE A 233 2.91 14.77 10.20
CA ILE A 233 3.52 14.88 11.51
C ILE A 233 5.01 15.15 11.38
N ASP A 234 5.68 14.47 10.47
CA ASP A 234 7.11 14.58 10.25
C ASP A 234 7.52 15.96 9.75
N TYR A 235 6.92 16.43 8.67
CA TYR A 235 7.21 17.76 8.12
C TYR A 235 6.88 18.88 9.11
N SER A 236 5.74 18.74 9.80
CA SER A 236 5.36 19.71 10.80
C SER A 236 6.31 19.73 11.99
N LEU A 237 6.79 18.57 12.46
CA LEU A 237 7.75 18.48 13.55
C LEU A 237 9.08 19.19 13.21
N LEU A 238 9.60 18.94 12.01
CA LEU A 238 10.83 19.58 11.53
C LEU A 238 10.70 21.11 11.54
N VAL A 239 9.59 21.62 11.01
CA VAL A 239 9.35 23.08 10.93
C VAL A 239 9.10 23.69 12.31
N VAL A 240 8.31 23.04 13.17
CA VAL A 240 8.04 23.48 14.55
C VAL A 240 9.32 23.50 15.39
N HIS A 241 10.17 22.47 15.24
CA HIS A 241 11.46 22.42 15.95
C HIS A 241 12.37 23.58 15.53
N ARG A 242 12.50 23.83 14.23
CA ARG A 242 13.30 24.94 13.68
C ARG A 242 12.77 26.29 14.12
N PHE A 243 11.46 26.47 14.10
CA PHE A 243 10.82 27.70 14.59
C PHE A 243 11.14 27.98 16.06
N ARG A 244 11.10 26.96 16.91
CA ARG A 244 11.48 27.10 18.33
C ARG A 244 12.95 27.44 18.51
N GLU A 245 13.82 26.91 17.66
CA GLU A 245 15.24 27.24 17.67
C GLU A 245 15.46 28.72 17.31
N GLU A 246 14.81 29.24 16.25
CA GLU A 246 14.90 30.62 15.83
C GLU A 246 14.34 31.60 16.87
N LEU A 247 13.18 31.28 17.47
CA LEU A 247 12.62 32.08 18.57
C LEU A 247 13.52 32.07 19.82
N GLY A 248 14.18 30.95 20.11
CA GLY A 248 15.08 30.83 21.28
C GLY A 248 16.34 31.67 21.20
N ARG A 249 16.74 32.13 19.98
CA ARG A 249 17.87 33.03 19.78
C ARG A 249 17.60 34.48 20.25
N GLY A 250 16.33 34.81 20.51
CA GLY A 250 15.93 36.04 21.22
C GLY A 250 16.06 37.38 20.47
N GLN A 251 16.42 37.39 19.19
CA GLN A 251 16.79 38.61 18.44
C GLN A 251 15.83 38.94 17.29
N CYS A 252 14.66 38.31 17.19
CA CYS A 252 13.77 38.50 16.06
C CYS A 252 12.28 38.52 16.45
N THR A 253 11.46 39.13 15.60
CA THR A 253 10.01 39.07 15.72
C THR A 253 9.50 37.65 15.41
N VAL A 254 8.26 37.31 15.81
CA VAL A 254 7.65 36.03 15.48
C VAL A 254 7.57 35.83 13.95
N GLU A 255 7.25 36.89 13.23
CA GLU A 255 7.15 36.84 11.76
C GLU A 255 8.50 36.59 11.10
N ASP A 256 9.58 37.26 11.58
CA ASP A 256 10.92 37.00 11.08
C ASP A 256 11.41 35.60 11.41
N ALA A 257 11.07 35.07 12.61
CA ALA A 257 11.36 33.69 12.96
C ALA A 257 10.66 32.69 12.03
N VAL A 258 9.40 32.94 11.65
CA VAL A 258 8.69 32.12 10.67
C VAL A 258 9.36 32.20 9.29
N VAL A 259 9.71 33.40 8.82
CA VAL A 259 10.37 33.58 7.52
C VAL A 259 11.71 32.85 7.45
N ARG A 260 12.55 32.96 8.48
CA ARG A 260 13.84 32.23 8.56
C ARG A 260 13.66 30.72 8.66
N THR A 261 12.64 30.29 9.39
CA THR A 261 12.27 28.86 9.48
C THR A 261 11.90 28.32 8.14
N MET A 262 11.04 29.00 7.40
CA MET A 262 10.59 28.56 6.07
C MET A 262 11.71 28.63 5.02
N ALA A 263 12.63 29.58 5.12
CA ALA A 263 13.80 29.66 4.25
C ALA A 263 14.74 28.44 4.39
N SER A 264 14.78 27.80 5.58
CA SER A 264 15.62 26.62 5.85
C SER A 264 14.80 25.33 5.89
N ALA A 265 13.95 25.11 6.90
CA ALA A 265 13.17 23.90 7.07
C ALA A 265 12.10 23.71 5.99
N GLY A 266 11.45 24.80 5.54
CA GLY A 266 10.49 24.75 4.43
C GLY A 266 11.13 24.28 3.13
N ARG A 267 12.38 24.68 2.87
CA ARG A 267 13.14 24.20 1.72
C ARG A 267 13.41 22.69 1.81
N SER A 268 13.77 22.20 2.99
CA SER A 268 13.95 20.77 3.22
C SER A 268 12.66 20.00 2.96
N VAL A 269 11.53 20.47 3.47
CA VAL A 269 10.21 19.84 3.24
C VAL A 269 9.85 19.78 1.76
N VAL A 270 10.14 20.84 0.99
CA VAL A 270 9.88 20.82 -0.45
C VAL A 270 10.73 19.77 -1.17
N PHE A 271 12.03 19.70 -0.86
CA PHE A 271 12.91 18.70 -1.48
C PHE A 271 12.48 17.28 -1.13
N SER A 272 12.19 17.04 0.12
CA SER A 272 11.73 15.79 0.70
C SER A 272 10.39 15.38 0.09
N GLY A 273 9.39 16.24 0.18
CA GLY A 273 8.07 15.96 -0.37
C GLY A 273 8.08 15.71 -1.89
N LEU A 274 8.94 16.40 -2.64
CA LEU A 274 9.15 16.13 -4.07
C LEU A 274 9.79 14.75 -4.28
N ALA A 275 10.72 14.34 -3.43
CA ALA A 275 11.33 13.02 -3.53
C ALA A 275 10.30 11.89 -3.30
N VAL A 276 9.44 12.05 -2.27
CA VAL A 276 8.31 11.14 -2.02
C VAL A 276 7.34 11.14 -3.20
N ALA A 277 6.93 12.32 -3.66
CA ALA A 277 6.02 12.45 -4.79
C ALA A 277 6.57 11.77 -6.05
N ILE A 278 7.84 11.94 -6.34
CA ILE A 278 8.53 11.31 -7.47
C ILE A 278 8.57 9.79 -7.30
N GLY A 279 8.97 9.30 -6.12
CA GLY A 279 8.98 7.85 -5.83
C GLY A 279 7.62 7.19 -6.06
N LEU A 280 6.55 7.82 -5.56
CA LEU A 280 5.19 7.31 -5.71
C LEU A 280 4.63 7.52 -7.13
N SER A 281 5.08 8.56 -7.87
CA SER A 281 4.67 8.75 -9.26
C SER A 281 5.16 7.65 -10.20
N VAL A 282 6.29 7.01 -9.89
CA VAL A 282 6.80 5.88 -10.68
C VAL A 282 5.87 4.66 -10.58
N VAL A 283 5.18 4.48 -9.44
CA VAL A 283 4.17 3.42 -9.24
C VAL A 283 2.97 3.61 -10.17
N MET A 284 2.66 4.85 -10.58
CA MET A 284 1.57 5.14 -11.55
C MET A 284 1.84 4.52 -12.93
N LEU A 285 3.10 4.19 -13.25
CA LEU A 285 3.48 3.60 -14.53
C LEU A 285 3.16 2.09 -14.63
N ILE A 286 2.77 1.45 -13.53
CA ILE A 286 2.33 0.05 -13.55
C ILE A 286 1.00 -0.03 -14.30
N PRO A 287 0.87 -0.87 -15.34
CA PRO A 287 -0.34 -0.96 -16.15
C PRO A 287 -1.46 -1.77 -15.44
N VAL A 288 -1.60 -1.60 -14.14
CA VAL A 288 -2.62 -2.24 -13.31
C VAL A 288 -3.39 -1.15 -12.59
N PRO A 289 -4.69 -0.93 -12.91
CA PRO A 289 -5.48 0.19 -12.36
C PRO A 289 -5.49 0.24 -10.83
N PHE A 290 -5.56 -0.92 -10.17
CA PHE A 290 -5.46 -1.03 -8.72
C PHE A 290 -4.17 -0.38 -8.19
N VAL A 291 -3.01 -0.80 -8.69
CA VAL A 291 -1.69 -0.33 -8.21
C VAL A 291 -1.42 1.11 -8.64
N SER A 292 -1.75 1.47 -9.89
CA SER A 292 -1.54 2.83 -10.38
C SER A 292 -2.38 3.86 -9.63
N SER A 293 -3.62 3.52 -9.22
CA SER A 293 -4.48 4.40 -8.42
C SER A 293 -3.92 4.67 -7.02
N LEU A 294 -3.27 3.68 -6.42
CA LEU A 294 -2.55 3.86 -5.16
C LEU A 294 -1.34 4.79 -5.35
N GLY A 295 -0.62 4.67 -6.48
CA GLY A 295 0.45 5.60 -6.87
C GLY A 295 -0.04 7.05 -6.99
N VAL A 296 -1.19 7.26 -7.65
CA VAL A 296 -1.87 8.57 -7.73
C VAL A 296 -2.17 9.12 -6.34
N SER A 297 -2.71 8.29 -5.45
CA SER A 297 -3.07 8.70 -4.09
C SER A 297 -1.86 9.15 -3.27
N GLY A 298 -0.79 8.37 -3.34
CA GLY A 298 0.46 8.70 -2.68
C GLY A 298 1.14 9.94 -3.24
N PHE A 299 1.13 10.13 -4.56
CA PHE A 299 1.62 11.34 -5.21
C PHE A 299 0.85 12.58 -4.76
N LEU A 300 -0.49 12.50 -4.74
CA LEU A 300 -1.33 13.61 -4.32
C LEU A 300 -1.12 13.99 -2.85
N VAL A 301 -1.03 13.01 -1.96
CA VAL A 301 -0.81 13.31 -0.53
C VAL A 301 0.52 14.00 -0.30
N ALA A 302 1.57 13.62 -1.02
CA ALA A 302 2.86 14.29 -0.94
C ALA A 302 2.78 15.74 -1.45
N LEU A 303 2.11 16.00 -2.57
CA LEU A 303 1.90 17.36 -3.10
C LEU A 303 1.06 18.23 -2.16
N MET A 304 -0.03 17.68 -1.60
CA MET A 304 -0.88 18.42 -0.65
C MET A 304 -0.13 18.70 0.65
N SER A 305 0.76 17.80 1.10
CA SER A 305 1.64 18.05 2.24
C SER A 305 2.62 19.20 1.97
N ILE A 306 3.22 19.27 0.80
CA ILE A 306 4.08 20.41 0.39
C ILE A 306 3.25 21.70 0.40
N ALA A 307 2.08 21.70 -0.25
CA ALA A 307 1.22 22.88 -0.34
C ALA A 307 0.80 23.38 1.05
N ALA A 308 0.36 22.48 1.93
CA ALA A 308 0.01 22.82 3.31
C ALA A 308 1.21 23.34 4.11
N SER A 309 2.39 22.74 3.93
CA SER A 309 3.62 23.21 4.59
C SER A 309 4.03 24.61 4.17
N LEU A 310 3.85 24.96 2.91
CA LEU A 310 4.22 26.29 2.39
C LEU A 310 3.17 27.38 2.61
N THR A 311 1.94 27.00 2.96
CA THR A 311 0.83 27.96 3.08
C THR A 311 0.20 27.95 4.48
N LEU A 312 -0.34 26.83 4.93
CA LEU A 312 -1.03 26.71 6.21
C LEU A 312 -0.08 26.79 7.39
N GLN A 313 1.03 26.06 7.34
CA GLN A 313 1.95 25.93 8.47
C GLN A 313 2.59 27.25 8.91
N PRO A 314 3.08 28.16 8.03
CA PRO A 314 3.58 29.48 8.42
C PRO A 314 2.53 30.30 9.17
N VAL A 315 1.27 30.21 8.75
CA VAL A 315 0.16 30.94 9.37
C VAL A 315 -0.14 30.38 10.77
N LEU A 316 -0.20 29.05 10.93
CA LEU A 316 -0.40 28.43 12.22
C LEU A 316 0.71 28.79 13.22
N LEU A 317 1.96 28.77 12.76
CA LEU A 317 3.12 29.17 13.57
C LEU A 317 3.05 30.63 14.01
N SER A 318 2.66 31.52 13.09
CA SER A 318 2.51 32.96 13.38
C SER A 318 1.41 33.19 14.45
N LEU A 319 0.24 32.54 14.31
CA LEU A 319 -0.88 32.69 15.25
C LEU A 319 -0.53 32.20 16.67
N LEU A 320 0.15 31.06 16.75
CA LEU A 320 0.50 30.45 18.03
C LEU A 320 1.71 31.14 18.67
N GLY A 321 2.64 31.65 17.87
CA GLY A 321 3.80 32.39 18.33
C GLY A 321 3.40 33.72 19.03
N HIS A 322 2.40 34.43 18.52
CA HIS A 322 1.88 35.66 19.12
C HIS A 322 1.14 35.43 20.44
N ARG A 323 0.39 34.32 20.55
CA ARG A 323 -0.40 34.00 21.77
C ARG A 323 0.41 33.30 22.86
N GLY A 324 1.56 32.72 22.53
CA GLY A 324 2.33 31.84 23.40
C GLY A 324 3.78 32.24 23.66
N GLY A 325 4.23 33.45 23.30
CA GLY A 325 5.64 33.86 23.22
C GLY A 325 6.52 33.54 24.44
N ARG A 326 5.95 33.51 25.66
CA ARG A 326 6.63 33.01 26.88
C ARG A 326 6.42 31.50 27.16
N ARG A 327 5.33 30.89 26.64
CA ARG A 327 5.02 29.45 26.84
C ARG A 327 5.61 28.54 25.74
N PHE A 328 6.00 29.08 24.60
CA PHE A 328 6.75 28.35 23.58
C PHE A 328 8.19 28.05 24.01
N THR A 329 8.77 28.90 24.86
CA THR A 329 10.05 28.66 25.50
C THR A 329 9.86 27.92 26.81
N VAL A 330 9.32 26.69 26.78
CA VAL A 330 9.44 25.83 27.96
C VAL A 330 10.94 25.61 28.20
N ARG A 331 11.44 26.18 29.27
CA ARG A 331 12.71 25.81 29.83
C ARG A 331 12.67 24.29 30.10
N ALA A 332 13.07 23.51 29.09
CA ALA A 332 13.54 22.18 29.39
C ALA A 332 14.55 22.37 30.54
N SER A 333 14.25 21.79 31.69
CA SER A 333 15.11 21.95 32.88
C SER A 333 16.53 21.72 32.42
N GLY A 334 17.45 22.66 32.68
CA GLY A 334 18.79 22.68 32.08
C GLY A 334 19.59 21.37 32.31
N ARG A 335 19.17 20.57 33.29
CA ARG A 335 19.68 19.21 33.56
C ARG A 335 19.23 18.17 32.54
N ALA A 336 17.96 18.14 32.09
CA ALA A 336 17.47 17.18 31.11
C ALA A 336 18.06 17.45 29.70
N SER A 337 18.18 18.71 29.31
CA SER A 337 18.79 19.12 28.05
C SER A 337 20.31 18.80 28.02
N ARG A 338 21.05 19.01 29.14
CA ARG A 338 22.45 18.61 29.23
C ARG A 338 22.62 17.09 29.16
N ARG A 339 21.84 16.33 29.93
CA ARG A 339 21.93 14.85 29.96
C ARG A 339 21.64 14.25 28.55
N ARG A 340 20.73 14.83 27.80
CA ARG A 340 20.40 14.42 26.41
C ARG A 340 21.54 14.75 25.44
N ARG A 341 22.18 15.93 25.57
CA ARG A 341 23.35 16.32 24.76
C ARG A 341 24.56 15.42 25.07
N ASP A 342 24.79 15.10 26.34
CA ASP A 342 25.88 14.24 26.77
C ASP A 342 25.69 12.80 26.27
N PHE A 343 24.45 12.30 26.22
CA PHE A 343 24.16 10.98 25.65
C PHE A 343 24.55 10.91 24.16
N TRP A 344 24.11 11.87 23.36
CA TRP A 344 24.42 11.89 21.92
C TRP A 344 25.91 12.12 21.64
N ALA A 345 26.58 12.88 22.45
CA ALA A 345 28.03 13.05 22.33
C ALA A 345 28.75 11.72 22.62
N ARG A 346 28.40 11.00 23.69
CA ARG A 346 28.97 9.69 24.02
C ARG A 346 28.63 8.63 22.95
N PHE A 347 27.43 8.65 22.44
CA PHE A 347 26.97 7.74 21.38
C PHE A 347 27.79 7.96 20.12
N ALA A 348 27.95 9.20 19.67
CA ALA A 348 28.79 9.53 18.53
C ALA A 348 30.24 9.09 18.72
N GLU A 349 30.81 9.36 19.95
CA GLU A 349 32.16 8.92 20.27
C GLU A 349 32.32 7.39 20.21
N LEU A 350 31.34 6.63 20.72
CA LEU A 350 31.33 5.17 20.66
C LEU A 350 31.41 4.64 19.22
N ILE A 351 30.60 5.22 18.31
CA ILE A 351 30.61 4.87 16.89
C ILE A 351 31.94 5.20 16.24
N MET A 352 32.48 6.39 16.53
CA MET A 352 33.72 6.86 15.93
C MET A 352 34.98 6.18 16.47
N ARG A 353 34.94 5.49 17.61
CA ARG A 353 36.06 4.70 18.12
C ARG A 353 36.41 3.53 17.20
N ARG A 354 35.40 2.85 16.60
CA ARG A 354 35.57 1.70 15.72
C ARG A 354 34.60 1.75 14.54
N PRO A 355 34.70 2.75 13.65
CA PRO A 355 33.70 2.98 12.61
C PRO A 355 33.59 1.80 11.61
N VAL A 356 34.70 1.15 11.27
CA VAL A 356 34.71 -0.02 10.39
C VAL A 356 33.96 -1.20 11.03
N ALA A 357 34.17 -1.46 12.31
CA ALA A 357 33.49 -2.54 13.01
C ALA A 357 31.98 -2.30 13.10
N VAL A 358 31.55 -1.05 13.35
CA VAL A 358 30.13 -0.65 13.39
C VAL A 358 29.51 -0.78 12.01
N LEU A 359 30.22 -0.34 10.96
CA LEU A 359 29.76 -0.47 9.57
C LEU A 359 29.57 -1.95 9.16
N LEU A 360 30.57 -2.79 9.44
CA LEU A 360 30.50 -4.23 9.11
C LEU A 360 29.39 -4.94 9.92
N ALA A 361 29.32 -4.68 11.23
CA ALA A 361 28.30 -5.30 12.09
C ALA A 361 26.88 -4.88 11.70
N GLY A 362 26.65 -3.59 11.43
CA GLY A 362 25.34 -3.09 10.98
C GLY A 362 24.96 -3.59 9.59
N THR A 363 25.91 -3.65 8.65
CA THR A 363 25.67 -4.23 7.31
C THR A 363 25.39 -5.73 7.42
N ALA A 364 26.14 -6.48 8.25
CA ALA A 364 25.89 -7.90 8.47
C ALA A 364 24.51 -8.15 9.12
N LEU A 365 24.11 -7.30 10.07
CA LEU A 365 22.78 -7.35 10.69
C LEU A 365 21.67 -7.16 9.63
N LEU A 366 21.80 -6.15 8.79
CA LEU A 366 20.82 -5.90 7.71
C LEU A 366 20.81 -7.02 6.67
N ALA A 367 21.99 -7.56 6.31
CA ALA A 367 22.09 -8.68 5.38
C ALA A 367 21.45 -9.95 5.98
N ALA A 368 21.65 -10.22 7.26
CA ALA A 368 21.01 -11.33 7.95
C ALA A 368 19.47 -11.14 8.01
N ALA A 369 19.00 -9.91 8.28
CA ALA A 369 17.58 -9.58 8.24
C ALA A 369 16.99 -9.68 6.81
N ALA A 370 17.77 -9.44 5.77
CA ALA A 370 17.36 -9.55 4.37
C ALA A 370 17.33 -11.02 3.86
N ALA A 371 18.10 -11.93 4.46
CA ALA A 371 18.21 -13.32 3.98
C ALA A 371 16.86 -14.05 3.81
N PRO A 372 15.85 -13.87 4.68
CA PRO A 372 14.55 -14.51 4.53
C PRO A 372 13.74 -14.06 3.30
N VAL A 373 14.14 -13.01 2.58
CA VAL A 373 13.50 -12.58 1.32
C VAL A 373 13.45 -13.72 0.30
N GLY A 374 14.43 -14.63 0.30
CA GLY A 374 14.43 -15.82 -0.56
C GLY A 374 13.22 -16.74 -0.38
N PHE A 375 12.51 -16.62 0.74
CA PHE A 375 11.28 -17.35 1.04
C PHE A 375 10.02 -16.52 0.76
N LEU A 376 10.12 -15.33 0.20
CA LEU A 376 9.00 -14.49 -0.13
C LEU A 376 8.13 -15.16 -1.20
N GLN A 377 6.88 -15.41 -0.87
CA GLN A 377 5.86 -15.86 -1.81
C GLN A 377 4.76 -14.79 -1.87
N LEU A 378 4.23 -14.59 -3.05
CA LEU A 378 3.29 -13.49 -3.32
C LEU A 378 1.95 -14.04 -3.78
N THR A 379 0.88 -13.40 -3.27
CA THR A 379 -0.48 -13.67 -3.70
C THR A 379 -1.15 -12.40 -4.20
N PRO A 380 -2.02 -12.46 -5.20
CA PRO A 380 -2.85 -11.32 -5.60
C PRO A 380 -3.85 -10.93 -4.50
N GLY A 381 -4.27 -11.89 -3.68
CA GLY A 381 -5.12 -11.74 -2.52
C GLY A 381 -5.23 -13.07 -1.78
N SER A 382 -5.49 -13.05 -0.49
CA SER A 382 -5.60 -14.24 0.33
C SER A 382 -6.99 -14.40 0.93
N ILE A 383 -7.66 -15.50 0.62
CA ILE A 383 -8.93 -15.88 1.23
C ILE A 383 -8.76 -16.16 2.73
N SER A 384 -7.63 -16.74 3.12
CA SER A 384 -7.31 -17.01 4.53
C SER A 384 -7.11 -15.74 5.36
N ALA A 385 -6.90 -14.62 4.71
CA ALA A 385 -6.75 -13.30 5.32
C ALA A 385 -8.08 -12.61 5.65
N ILE A 386 -9.22 -13.21 5.26
CA ILE A 386 -10.57 -12.68 5.56
C ILE A 386 -10.95 -13.05 6.99
N PRO A 387 -11.50 -12.12 7.80
CA PRO A 387 -11.93 -12.40 9.16
C PRO A 387 -12.97 -13.52 9.23
N GLN A 388 -12.62 -14.63 9.89
CA GLN A 388 -13.42 -15.86 9.92
C GLN A 388 -14.74 -15.75 10.71
N PHE A 389 -14.96 -14.66 11.44
CA PHE A 389 -16.22 -14.44 12.15
C PHE A 389 -17.35 -13.92 11.26
N THR A 390 -17.06 -13.50 10.02
CA THR A 390 -18.07 -13.04 9.05
C THR A 390 -18.90 -14.19 8.49
N GLU A 391 -20.13 -13.90 8.04
CA GLU A 391 -20.98 -14.92 7.43
C GLU A 391 -20.40 -15.42 6.11
N SER A 392 -19.92 -14.50 5.28
CA SER A 392 -19.34 -14.81 3.97
C SER A 392 -18.08 -15.69 4.10
N ALA A 393 -17.19 -15.39 5.04
CA ALA A 393 -16.00 -16.23 5.29
C ALA A 393 -16.35 -17.64 5.78
N ARG A 394 -17.35 -17.75 6.66
CA ARG A 394 -17.84 -19.07 7.12
C ARG A 394 -18.50 -19.86 6.00
N GLY A 395 -19.21 -19.19 5.09
CA GLY A 395 -19.77 -19.81 3.90
C GLY A 395 -18.70 -20.34 2.97
N LEU A 396 -17.66 -19.55 2.73
CA LEU A 396 -16.51 -19.91 1.91
C LEU A 396 -15.74 -21.09 2.53
N ALA A 397 -15.39 -21.01 3.81
CA ALA A 397 -14.68 -22.08 4.52
C ALA A 397 -15.48 -23.40 4.51
N LEU A 398 -16.82 -23.34 4.58
CA LEU A 398 -17.66 -24.53 4.49
C LEU A 398 -17.66 -25.14 3.08
N LEU A 399 -17.57 -24.32 2.03
CA LEU A 399 -17.43 -24.79 0.65
C LEU A 399 -16.06 -25.44 0.44
N ASP A 400 -14.99 -24.82 0.91
CA ASP A 400 -13.64 -25.38 0.83
C ASP A 400 -13.54 -26.75 1.51
N ASP A 401 -14.14 -26.91 2.71
CA ASP A 401 -14.15 -28.17 3.46
C ASP A 401 -14.98 -29.28 2.79
N ARG A 402 -16.11 -28.93 2.15
CA ARG A 402 -17.13 -29.90 1.72
C ARG A 402 -17.17 -30.15 0.21
N VAL A 403 -16.68 -29.24 -0.60
CA VAL A 403 -16.66 -29.32 -2.06
C VAL A 403 -15.23 -29.40 -2.58
N GLY A 404 -14.36 -28.63 -1.99
CA GLY A 404 -12.96 -28.48 -2.36
C GLY A 404 -12.57 -27.02 -2.44
N PRO A 405 -11.27 -26.75 -2.24
CA PRO A 405 -10.75 -25.39 -2.39
C PRO A 405 -11.07 -24.84 -3.78
N ASP A 406 -11.26 -23.55 -3.86
CA ASP A 406 -11.48 -22.81 -5.10
C ASP A 406 -12.81 -23.13 -5.86
N ALA A 407 -13.73 -23.82 -5.24
CA ALA A 407 -15.01 -24.19 -5.87
C ALA A 407 -15.88 -22.95 -6.22
N VAL A 408 -15.61 -21.81 -5.60
CA VAL A 408 -16.32 -20.51 -5.80
C VAL A 408 -15.63 -19.63 -6.83
N MET A 409 -14.33 -19.83 -7.06
CA MET A 409 -13.50 -19.02 -7.96
C MET A 409 -12.76 -19.89 -8.97
N PRO A 410 -13.48 -20.62 -9.86
CA PRO A 410 -12.85 -21.54 -10.80
C PRO A 410 -12.03 -20.80 -11.86
N ILE A 411 -11.06 -21.51 -12.45
CA ILE A 411 -10.50 -21.09 -13.73
C ILE A 411 -11.55 -21.31 -14.81
N GLU A 412 -11.77 -20.32 -15.64
CA GLU A 412 -12.71 -20.38 -16.77
C GLU A 412 -11.96 -20.29 -18.10
N ILE A 413 -11.93 -21.36 -18.84
CA ILE A 413 -11.35 -21.39 -20.18
C ILE A 413 -12.45 -21.10 -21.17
N VAL A 414 -12.37 -19.94 -21.83
CA VAL A 414 -13.39 -19.47 -22.79
C VAL A 414 -12.83 -19.55 -24.20
N ALA A 415 -13.58 -20.18 -25.11
CA ALA A 415 -13.20 -20.25 -26.52
C ALA A 415 -14.20 -19.50 -27.41
N ASP A 416 -13.71 -18.56 -28.21
CA ASP A 416 -14.44 -17.89 -29.28
C ASP A 416 -14.22 -18.63 -30.61
N THR A 417 -15.23 -19.26 -31.10
CA THR A 417 -15.17 -20.04 -32.36
C THR A 417 -15.30 -19.19 -33.62
N GLY A 418 -15.49 -17.87 -33.47
CA GLY A 418 -15.63 -16.94 -34.61
C GLY A 418 -16.97 -17.03 -35.36
N ALA A 419 -17.74 -18.13 -35.25
CA ALA A 419 -18.96 -18.38 -36.00
C ALA A 419 -20.14 -18.82 -35.12
N ARG A 420 -21.35 -18.41 -35.45
CA ARG A 420 -22.57 -18.92 -34.82
C ARG A 420 -22.64 -20.44 -34.93
N ARG A 421 -22.99 -21.12 -33.84
CA ARG A 421 -22.99 -22.60 -33.70
C ARG A 421 -21.61 -23.25 -33.88
N GLY A 422 -20.51 -22.48 -33.84
CA GLY A 422 -19.14 -23.00 -33.97
C GLY A 422 -18.77 -23.98 -32.88
N ALA A 423 -19.31 -23.82 -31.67
CA ALA A 423 -19.11 -24.78 -30.56
C ALA A 423 -19.62 -26.20 -30.89
N SER A 424 -20.58 -26.36 -31.83
CA SER A 424 -21.11 -27.65 -32.23
C SER A 424 -20.26 -28.35 -33.30
N LEU A 425 -19.29 -27.67 -33.91
CA LEU A 425 -18.40 -28.24 -34.92
C LEU A 425 -17.59 -29.45 -34.38
N PRO A 426 -17.51 -30.54 -35.14
CA PRO A 426 -16.78 -31.74 -34.67
C PRO A 426 -15.33 -31.48 -34.27
N ALA A 427 -14.63 -30.62 -35.01
CA ALA A 427 -13.25 -30.26 -34.71
C ALA A 427 -13.12 -29.51 -33.37
N VAL A 428 -14.05 -28.57 -33.06
CA VAL A 428 -14.10 -27.83 -31.80
C VAL A 428 -14.44 -28.75 -30.64
N ARG A 429 -15.45 -29.62 -30.80
CA ARG A 429 -15.81 -30.62 -29.77
C ARG A 429 -14.65 -31.58 -29.48
N ALA A 430 -13.96 -32.05 -30.52
CA ALA A 430 -12.79 -32.92 -30.36
C ALA A 430 -11.64 -32.22 -29.63
N ALA A 431 -11.39 -30.94 -29.96
CA ALA A 431 -10.38 -30.12 -29.24
C ALA A 431 -10.77 -29.89 -27.79
N THR A 432 -12.05 -29.56 -27.51
CA THR A 432 -12.55 -29.40 -26.13
C THR A 432 -12.42 -30.67 -25.32
N ALA A 433 -12.78 -31.85 -25.93
CA ALA A 433 -12.63 -33.14 -25.27
C ALA A 433 -11.14 -33.48 -24.98
N ARG A 434 -10.22 -33.16 -25.89
CA ARG A 434 -8.78 -33.28 -25.66
C ARG A 434 -8.33 -32.36 -24.52
N LEU A 435 -8.76 -31.11 -24.52
CA LEU A 435 -8.43 -30.15 -23.45
C LEU A 435 -8.89 -30.69 -22.10
N VAL A 436 -10.15 -31.10 -21.97
CA VAL A 436 -10.69 -31.69 -20.74
C VAL A 436 -9.89 -32.90 -20.32
N GLY A 437 -9.53 -33.81 -21.25
CA GLY A 437 -8.69 -34.97 -20.96
C GLY A 437 -7.31 -34.58 -20.47
N LEU A 438 -6.64 -33.61 -21.10
CA LEU A 438 -5.32 -33.13 -20.67
C LEU A 438 -5.37 -32.49 -19.30
N VAL A 439 -6.35 -31.61 -19.05
CA VAL A 439 -6.54 -30.92 -17.77
C VAL A 439 -6.85 -31.92 -16.64
N SER A 440 -7.71 -32.91 -16.90
CA SER A 440 -8.07 -33.94 -15.87
C SER A 440 -6.90 -34.81 -15.44
N HIS A 441 -5.78 -34.81 -16.19
CA HIS A 441 -4.53 -35.51 -15.80
C HIS A 441 -3.53 -34.58 -15.14
N ASP A 442 -3.78 -33.28 -15.06
CA ASP A 442 -2.91 -32.34 -14.33
C ASP A 442 -3.07 -32.57 -12.81
N PRO A 443 -1.98 -32.72 -12.07
CA PRO A 443 -2.03 -33.02 -10.64
C PRO A 443 -2.75 -31.96 -9.80
N GLU A 444 -2.81 -30.73 -10.29
CA GLU A 444 -3.46 -29.60 -9.59
C GLU A 444 -4.95 -29.50 -9.94
N ALA A 445 -5.41 -30.00 -11.08
CA ALA A 445 -6.82 -29.97 -11.44
C ALA A 445 -7.62 -31.00 -10.60
N TYR A 446 -8.65 -30.52 -9.92
CA TYR A 446 -9.54 -31.34 -9.10
C TYR A 446 -10.84 -31.70 -9.82
N ILE A 447 -11.51 -30.67 -10.37
CA ILE A 447 -12.73 -30.85 -11.16
C ILE A 447 -12.56 -30.14 -12.50
N THR A 448 -12.92 -30.82 -13.59
CA THR A 448 -13.01 -30.21 -14.91
C THR A 448 -14.40 -30.44 -15.45
N ALA A 449 -15.13 -29.38 -15.81
CA ALA A 449 -16.48 -29.44 -16.28
C ALA A 449 -16.66 -28.74 -17.61
N SER A 450 -17.34 -29.42 -18.55
CA SER A 450 -17.71 -28.88 -19.88
C SER A 450 -19.01 -29.49 -20.34
N GLY A 451 -19.69 -28.90 -21.33
CA GLY A 451 -20.95 -29.39 -21.85
C GLY A 451 -21.27 -28.84 -23.23
N ALA A 452 -22.37 -29.35 -23.84
CA ALA A 452 -22.83 -28.96 -25.15
C ALA A 452 -24.01 -27.94 -25.14
N ALA A 453 -24.43 -27.54 -23.94
CA ALA A 453 -25.54 -26.61 -23.71
C ALA A 453 -25.22 -25.65 -22.57
N ALA A 454 -26.11 -24.74 -22.22
CA ALA A 454 -25.97 -23.89 -21.07
C ALA A 454 -25.71 -24.73 -19.80
N PRO A 455 -24.84 -24.29 -18.90
CA PRO A 455 -24.08 -23.02 -18.85
C PRO A 455 -22.78 -23.02 -19.66
N TYR A 456 -22.41 -24.09 -20.35
CA TYR A 456 -21.11 -24.24 -21.02
C TYR A 456 -21.03 -23.63 -22.43
N VAL A 457 -22.18 -23.40 -23.08
CA VAL A 457 -22.27 -22.82 -24.41
C VAL A 457 -23.26 -21.66 -24.36
N ASP A 458 -22.88 -20.54 -24.94
CA ASP A 458 -23.72 -19.35 -25.03
C ASP A 458 -24.95 -19.56 -25.94
N PRO A 459 -26.01 -18.74 -25.87
CA PRO A 459 -27.22 -18.90 -26.70
C PRO A 459 -26.96 -18.84 -28.19
N SER A 460 -25.90 -18.18 -28.67
CA SER A 460 -25.54 -18.13 -30.08
C SER A 460 -24.80 -19.38 -30.58
N GLY A 461 -24.26 -20.17 -29.66
CA GLY A 461 -23.37 -21.30 -29.93
C GLY A 461 -21.99 -20.90 -30.47
N ARG A 462 -21.64 -19.63 -30.38
CA ARG A 462 -20.31 -19.11 -30.78
C ARG A 462 -19.27 -19.31 -29.71
N TYR A 463 -19.64 -19.07 -28.44
CA TYR A 463 -18.72 -19.16 -27.31
C TYR A 463 -18.97 -20.44 -26.53
N LEU A 464 -17.90 -21.07 -26.11
CA LEU A 464 -17.95 -22.18 -25.17
C LEU A 464 -16.99 -21.93 -24.00
N ARG A 465 -17.33 -22.51 -22.86
CA ARG A 465 -16.46 -22.45 -21.68
C ARG A 465 -16.23 -23.81 -21.04
N VAL A 466 -15.09 -23.93 -20.38
CA VAL A 466 -14.69 -25.08 -19.57
C VAL A 466 -14.31 -24.56 -18.20
N PHE A 467 -14.91 -25.10 -17.14
CA PHE A 467 -14.55 -24.82 -15.76
C PHE A 467 -13.47 -25.78 -15.29
N VAL A 468 -12.48 -25.21 -14.58
CA VAL A 468 -11.44 -25.99 -13.91
C VAL A 468 -11.32 -25.50 -12.47
N VAL A 469 -11.61 -26.40 -11.53
CA VAL A 469 -11.39 -26.18 -10.09
C VAL A 469 -10.09 -26.83 -9.70
N GLY A 470 -9.22 -26.12 -9.01
CA GLY A 470 -7.94 -26.63 -8.53
C GLY A 470 -8.03 -27.31 -7.17
N ARG A 471 -6.90 -27.82 -6.70
CA ARG A 471 -6.75 -28.45 -5.37
C ARG A 471 -6.36 -27.47 -4.29
N HIS A 472 -5.83 -26.32 -4.66
CA HIS A 472 -5.42 -25.25 -3.78
C HIS A 472 -6.28 -24.00 -4.02
N VAL A 473 -6.30 -23.12 -3.04
CA VAL A 473 -7.08 -21.87 -3.09
C VAL A 473 -6.49 -20.86 -4.09
N PHE A 474 -7.33 -19.94 -4.53
CA PHE A 474 -6.94 -18.77 -5.31
C PHE A 474 -5.67 -18.13 -4.75
N GLY A 475 -4.72 -17.81 -5.63
CA GLY A 475 -3.45 -17.18 -5.26
C GLY A 475 -2.34 -18.12 -4.81
N ASP A 476 -2.62 -19.40 -4.54
CA ASP A 476 -1.56 -20.37 -4.22
C ASP A 476 -0.57 -20.56 -5.38
N PRO A 477 0.73 -20.73 -5.13
CA PRO A 477 1.72 -20.98 -6.16
C PRO A 477 1.42 -22.17 -7.06
N ALA A 478 0.80 -23.23 -6.53
CA ALA A 478 0.39 -24.41 -7.32
C ALA A 478 -0.71 -24.05 -8.31
N MET A 479 -1.71 -23.26 -7.88
CA MET A 479 -2.77 -22.73 -8.73
C MET A 479 -2.24 -21.77 -9.79
N GLN A 480 -1.35 -20.87 -9.41
CA GLN A 480 -0.66 -19.98 -10.37
C GLN A 480 0.10 -20.80 -11.43
N ALA A 481 0.77 -21.87 -11.01
CA ALA A 481 1.48 -22.77 -11.92
C ALA A 481 0.51 -23.51 -12.85
N LEU A 482 -0.67 -23.94 -12.39
CA LEU A 482 -1.71 -24.52 -13.23
C LEU A 482 -2.16 -23.54 -14.33
N VAL A 483 -2.45 -22.28 -13.98
CA VAL A 483 -2.84 -21.26 -14.98
C VAL A 483 -1.74 -21.10 -16.03
N ARG A 484 -0.46 -21.03 -15.62
CA ARG A 484 0.65 -20.93 -16.58
C ARG A 484 0.78 -22.18 -17.45
N ARG A 485 0.56 -23.38 -16.91
CA ARG A 485 0.54 -24.62 -17.70
C ARG A 485 -0.64 -24.68 -18.67
N LEU A 486 -1.82 -24.21 -18.26
CA LEU A 486 -2.97 -24.10 -19.14
C LEU A 486 -2.66 -23.23 -20.34
N ARG A 487 -2.12 -22.03 -20.15
CA ARG A 487 -1.78 -21.09 -21.25
C ARG A 487 -0.63 -21.58 -22.11
N GLY A 488 0.48 -21.99 -21.50
CA GLY A 488 1.72 -22.33 -22.22
C GLY A 488 1.77 -23.75 -22.80
N GLY A 489 0.92 -24.68 -22.30
CA GLY A 489 1.03 -26.09 -22.65
C GLY A 489 -0.30 -26.77 -22.99
N LEU A 490 -1.26 -26.81 -22.05
CA LEU A 490 -2.46 -27.66 -22.19
C LEU A 490 -3.42 -27.16 -23.26
N VAL A 491 -3.68 -25.84 -23.34
CA VAL A 491 -4.50 -25.23 -24.36
C VAL A 491 -3.88 -25.40 -25.76
N PRO A 492 -2.60 -25.10 -26.00
CA PRO A 492 -1.95 -25.40 -27.27
C PRO A 492 -1.98 -26.90 -27.66
N ALA A 493 -1.75 -27.80 -26.69
CA ALA A 493 -1.79 -29.24 -26.93
C ALA A 493 -3.17 -29.78 -27.30
N ALA A 494 -4.24 -29.07 -26.93
CA ALA A 494 -5.62 -29.43 -27.32
C ALA A 494 -5.91 -29.24 -28.83
N ARG A 495 -5.04 -28.49 -29.54
CA ARG A 495 -5.10 -28.27 -30.99
C ARG A 495 -6.48 -27.79 -31.47
N PHE A 496 -6.95 -26.67 -30.96
CA PHE A 496 -8.10 -26.00 -31.49
C PHE A 496 -7.84 -25.54 -32.95
N PRO A 497 -8.89 -25.48 -33.81
CA PRO A 497 -8.73 -24.87 -35.14
C PRO A 497 -8.16 -23.45 -35.06
N SER A 498 -7.40 -23.02 -36.05
CA SER A 498 -6.69 -21.73 -36.09
C SER A 498 -7.59 -20.48 -35.93
N GLU A 499 -8.87 -20.63 -36.33
CA GLU A 499 -9.86 -19.55 -36.21
C GLU A 499 -10.41 -19.41 -34.78
N VAL A 500 -10.20 -20.42 -33.92
CA VAL A 500 -10.69 -20.42 -32.53
C VAL A 500 -9.71 -19.75 -31.63
N LYS A 501 -10.13 -18.70 -30.97
CA LYS A 501 -9.32 -18.04 -29.93
C LYS A 501 -9.72 -18.56 -28.55
N VAL A 502 -8.76 -19.03 -27.79
CA VAL A 502 -8.98 -19.58 -26.46
C VAL A 502 -8.32 -18.67 -25.42
N TYR A 503 -9.08 -18.25 -24.43
CA TYR A 503 -8.67 -17.38 -23.34
C TYR A 503 -8.78 -18.12 -22.01
N VAL A 504 -7.83 -17.94 -21.13
CA VAL A 504 -7.84 -18.51 -19.78
C VAL A 504 -8.15 -17.39 -18.80
N GLY A 505 -9.35 -17.42 -18.23
CA GLY A 505 -9.92 -16.42 -17.32
C GLY A 505 -10.30 -17.03 -15.96
N GLY A 506 -11.16 -16.33 -15.25
CA GLY A 506 -11.52 -16.59 -13.86
C GLY A 506 -10.54 -15.97 -12.88
N ALA A 507 -10.92 -15.91 -11.60
CA ALA A 507 -10.13 -15.24 -10.55
C ALA A 507 -8.67 -15.71 -10.45
N PRO A 508 -8.34 -17.02 -10.56
CA PRO A 508 -6.95 -17.45 -10.53
C PRO A 508 -6.11 -16.92 -11.69
N ALA A 509 -6.71 -16.80 -12.89
CA ALA A 509 -6.02 -16.28 -14.07
C ALA A 509 -5.83 -14.76 -13.98
N GLN A 510 -6.82 -14.01 -13.46
CA GLN A 510 -6.69 -12.58 -13.15
C GLN A 510 -5.56 -12.35 -12.15
N GLY A 511 -5.46 -13.17 -11.11
CA GLY A 511 -4.39 -13.10 -10.13
C GLY A 511 -3.00 -13.30 -10.74
N VAL A 512 -2.85 -14.25 -11.67
CA VAL A 512 -1.59 -14.47 -12.39
C VAL A 512 -1.26 -13.27 -13.28
N ASP A 513 -2.24 -12.74 -14.02
CA ASP A 513 -2.06 -11.56 -14.87
C ASP A 513 -1.67 -10.32 -14.05
N PHE A 514 -2.27 -10.17 -12.87
CA PHE A 514 -1.92 -9.13 -11.92
C PHE A 514 -0.45 -9.25 -11.48
N LEU A 515 -0.04 -10.44 -11.00
CA LEU A 515 1.32 -10.69 -10.55
C LEU A 515 2.34 -10.47 -11.67
N ASP A 516 2.09 -11.04 -12.84
CA ASP A 516 3.01 -10.96 -13.99
C ASP A 516 3.14 -9.50 -14.49
N SER A 517 2.06 -8.73 -14.51
CA SER A 517 2.06 -7.32 -14.90
C SER A 517 2.78 -6.43 -13.89
N VAL A 518 2.52 -6.64 -12.60
CA VAL A 518 3.10 -5.87 -11.51
C VAL A 518 4.60 -6.16 -11.38
N TYR A 519 4.99 -7.43 -11.32
CA TYR A 519 6.38 -7.82 -11.11
C TYR A 519 7.22 -7.80 -12.39
N GLY A 520 6.59 -7.86 -13.57
CA GLY A 520 7.26 -7.56 -14.84
C GLY A 520 7.72 -6.11 -14.95
N ALA A 521 6.95 -5.17 -14.39
CA ALA A 521 7.30 -3.75 -14.35
C ALA A 521 8.25 -3.39 -13.19
N PHE A 522 8.26 -4.17 -12.11
CA PHE A 522 8.95 -3.84 -10.85
C PHE A 522 10.45 -3.57 -10.99
N PRO A 523 11.26 -4.35 -11.74
CA PRO A 523 12.70 -4.06 -11.93
C PRO A 523 12.95 -2.68 -12.53
N TRP A 524 12.11 -2.26 -13.48
CA TRP A 524 12.22 -0.95 -14.12
C TRP A 524 11.83 0.18 -13.17
N ILE A 525 10.83 -0.05 -12.31
CA ILE A 525 10.43 0.87 -11.25
C ILE A 525 11.57 1.04 -10.25
N VAL A 526 12.15 -0.06 -9.79
CA VAL A 526 13.31 -0.04 -8.89
C VAL A 526 14.43 0.78 -9.51
N LEU A 527 14.80 0.49 -10.75
CA LEU A 527 15.86 1.21 -11.45
C LEU A 527 15.55 2.72 -11.57
N ALA A 528 14.33 3.07 -11.94
CA ALA A 528 13.91 4.47 -12.08
C ALA A 528 13.97 5.21 -10.74
N VAL A 529 13.47 4.62 -9.66
CA VAL A 529 13.50 5.20 -8.31
C VAL A 529 14.94 5.35 -7.83
N LEU A 530 15.78 4.34 -7.99
CA LEU A 530 17.21 4.40 -7.61
C LEU A 530 17.96 5.49 -8.38
N ALA A 531 17.76 5.56 -9.70
CA ALA A 531 18.42 6.55 -10.55
C ALA A 531 17.97 7.97 -10.16
N LEU A 532 16.68 8.17 -9.96
CA LEU A 532 16.12 9.48 -9.63
C LEU A 532 16.55 9.94 -8.23
N THR A 533 16.51 9.00 -7.26
CA THR A 533 17.03 9.21 -5.91
C THR A 533 18.51 9.60 -5.94
N PHE A 534 19.30 8.86 -6.69
CA PHE A 534 20.71 9.15 -6.86
C PHE A 534 20.95 10.58 -7.41
N LEU A 535 20.19 10.98 -8.45
CA LEU A 535 20.31 12.31 -9.05
C LEU A 535 19.92 13.43 -8.06
N VAL A 536 18.86 13.25 -7.30
CA VAL A 536 18.42 14.21 -6.28
C VAL A 536 19.48 14.36 -5.19
N LEU A 537 20.02 13.23 -4.68
CA LEU A 537 21.05 13.25 -3.65
C LEU A 537 22.40 13.78 -4.18
N LEU A 538 22.76 13.47 -5.43
CA LEU A 538 23.95 14.02 -6.10
C LEU A 538 23.92 15.56 -6.09
N ARG A 539 22.73 16.12 -6.42
CA ARG A 539 22.55 17.57 -6.40
C ARG A 539 22.54 18.14 -4.96
N ALA A 540 21.97 17.41 -4.01
CA ALA A 540 21.86 17.85 -2.61
C ALA A 540 23.22 17.81 -1.89
N PHE A 541 23.99 16.75 -2.06
CA PHE A 541 25.25 16.52 -1.35
C PHE A 541 26.47 17.03 -2.08
N ARG A 542 26.34 17.34 -3.39
CA ARG A 542 27.50 17.70 -4.23
C ARG A 542 28.68 16.72 -4.08
N SER A 543 28.36 15.45 -4.07
CA SER A 543 29.29 14.33 -3.92
C SER A 543 28.78 13.17 -4.79
N LEU A 544 29.71 12.34 -5.29
CA LEU A 544 29.36 11.14 -6.05
C LEU A 544 29.22 9.92 -5.11
N LEU A 545 30.07 9.81 -4.12
CA LEU A 545 30.17 8.63 -3.25
C LEU A 545 29.03 8.55 -2.22
N LEU A 546 28.65 9.67 -1.62
CA LEU A 546 27.56 9.70 -0.63
C LEU A 546 26.22 9.28 -1.21
N PRO A 547 25.74 9.81 -2.35
CA PRO A 547 24.51 9.33 -2.98
C PRO A 547 24.52 7.85 -3.35
N LEU A 548 25.65 7.36 -3.88
CA LEU A 548 25.78 5.96 -4.24
C LEU A 548 25.65 5.04 -3.01
N THR A 549 26.36 5.37 -1.96
CA THR A 549 26.32 4.58 -0.71
C THR A 549 24.97 4.72 0.00
N ALA A 550 24.35 5.88 -0.05
CA ALA A 550 23.00 6.13 0.44
C ALA A 550 21.97 5.23 -0.24
N VAL A 551 21.97 5.21 -1.57
CA VAL A 551 21.06 4.36 -2.37
C VAL A 551 21.28 2.87 -2.05
N LEU A 552 22.53 2.42 -1.90
CA LEU A 552 22.83 1.02 -1.55
C LEU A 552 22.38 0.65 -0.13
N LEU A 553 22.59 1.54 0.85
CA LEU A 553 22.13 1.31 2.23
C LEU A 553 20.60 1.31 2.33
N ASN A 554 19.94 2.20 1.60
CA ASN A 554 18.47 2.23 1.54
C ASN A 554 17.92 0.96 0.87
N LEU A 555 18.53 0.48 -0.21
CA LEU A 555 18.14 -0.79 -0.84
C LEU A 555 18.31 -1.96 0.13
N LEU A 556 19.41 -2.01 0.86
CA LEU A 556 19.66 -3.05 1.87
C LEU A 556 18.64 -2.96 3.03
N SER A 557 18.25 -1.74 3.44
CA SER A 557 17.20 -1.51 4.44
C SER A 557 15.84 -2.03 3.99
N VAL A 558 15.47 -1.81 2.72
CA VAL A 558 14.23 -2.34 2.14
C VAL A 558 14.25 -3.86 2.11
N LEU A 559 15.35 -4.46 1.65
CA LEU A 559 15.50 -5.93 1.65
C LEU A 559 15.43 -6.50 3.07
N ALA A 560 16.07 -5.85 4.05
CA ALA A 560 15.98 -6.23 5.45
C ALA A 560 14.52 -6.16 5.96
N THR A 561 13.78 -5.12 5.58
CA THR A 561 12.36 -5.00 5.92
C THR A 561 11.52 -6.13 5.32
N TYR A 562 11.72 -6.46 4.06
CA TYR A 562 11.02 -7.59 3.44
C TYR A 562 11.33 -8.91 4.13
N GLY A 563 12.61 -9.14 4.47
CA GLY A 563 12.98 -10.34 5.22
C GLY A 563 12.34 -10.38 6.60
N LEU A 564 12.27 -9.26 7.32
CA LEU A 564 11.60 -9.17 8.63
C LEU A 564 10.10 -9.43 8.51
N ILE A 565 9.42 -8.94 7.46
CA ILE A 565 8.01 -9.23 7.20
C ILE A 565 7.82 -10.73 6.98
N VAL A 566 8.69 -11.39 6.21
CA VAL A 566 8.65 -12.84 6.02
C VAL A 566 8.84 -13.57 7.36
N VAL A 567 9.76 -13.13 8.21
CA VAL A 567 10.00 -13.71 9.55
C VAL A 567 8.75 -13.58 10.43
N VAL A 568 8.09 -12.43 10.42
CA VAL A 568 6.92 -12.17 11.27
C VAL A 568 5.69 -12.89 10.73
N PHE A 569 5.32 -12.69 9.47
CA PHE A 569 4.05 -13.17 8.93
C PHE A 569 4.10 -14.62 8.46
N ARG A 570 5.17 -15.04 7.77
CA ARG A 570 5.28 -16.41 7.27
C ARG A 570 5.83 -17.39 8.30
N PHE A 571 6.91 -17.03 8.99
CA PHE A 571 7.50 -17.91 10.01
C PHE A 571 6.83 -17.75 11.37
N GLY A 572 5.99 -16.71 11.54
CA GLY A 572 5.20 -16.49 12.74
C GLY A 572 6.01 -16.03 13.96
N VAL A 573 7.23 -15.53 13.77
CA VAL A 573 8.07 -15.10 14.89
C VAL A 573 7.50 -13.82 15.50
N GLY A 574 6.97 -13.92 16.71
CA GLY A 574 6.33 -12.81 17.43
C GLY A 574 4.89 -12.50 16.98
N SER A 575 4.33 -13.22 16.01
CA SER A 575 2.98 -12.99 15.51
C SER A 575 1.93 -13.18 16.60
N ASP A 576 2.05 -14.25 17.41
CA ASP A 576 1.11 -14.56 18.49
C ASP A 576 1.13 -13.48 19.60
N LEU A 577 2.31 -12.88 19.86
CA LEU A 577 2.45 -11.81 20.85
C LEU A 577 1.80 -10.50 20.39
N LEU A 578 1.85 -10.23 19.09
CA LEU A 578 1.35 -9.00 18.49
C LEU A 578 -0.07 -9.15 17.93
N GLY A 579 -0.68 -10.35 17.98
CA GLY A 579 -1.99 -10.62 17.39
C GLY A 579 -2.01 -10.54 15.87
N LEU A 580 -0.89 -10.88 15.22
CA LEU A 580 -0.75 -10.84 13.77
C LEU A 580 -1.17 -12.16 13.12
N TYR A 581 -1.73 -12.05 11.94
CA TYR A 581 -2.04 -13.24 11.14
C TYR A 581 -0.75 -13.97 10.74
N ARG A 582 -0.84 -15.29 10.70
CA ARG A 582 0.16 -16.14 10.05
C ARG A 582 -0.31 -16.43 8.65
N ILE A 583 0.44 -16.03 7.65
CA ILE A 583 0.12 -16.17 6.24
C ILE A 583 1.33 -16.71 5.50
N GLU A 584 1.09 -17.70 4.64
CA GLU A 584 2.17 -18.30 3.85
C GLU A 584 2.65 -17.37 2.72
N GLN A 585 1.78 -16.46 2.27
CA GLN A 585 2.01 -15.59 1.13
C GLN A 585 1.66 -14.15 1.47
N LEU A 586 2.51 -13.22 1.06
CA LEU A 586 2.30 -11.79 1.24
C LEU A 586 1.49 -11.20 0.07
N GLU A 587 0.65 -10.20 0.34
CA GLU A 587 -0.08 -9.49 -0.71
C GLU A 587 0.89 -8.77 -1.66
N ALA A 588 0.75 -9.02 -2.95
CA ALA A 588 1.73 -8.64 -3.97
C ALA A 588 1.92 -7.13 -4.17
N TRP A 589 0.94 -6.32 -3.80
CA TRP A 589 1.06 -4.85 -3.88
C TRP A 589 1.93 -4.26 -2.76
N ILE A 590 2.06 -4.95 -1.64
CA ILE A 590 2.74 -4.45 -0.44
C ILE A 590 4.23 -4.20 -0.66
N PRO A 591 5.03 -5.15 -1.21
CA PRO A 591 6.45 -4.90 -1.42
C PRO A 591 6.73 -3.69 -2.32
N ILE A 592 5.93 -3.49 -3.36
CA ILE A 592 6.11 -2.38 -4.30
C ILE A 592 5.85 -1.04 -3.60
N PHE A 593 4.77 -0.99 -2.84
CA PHE A 593 4.41 0.20 -2.08
C PHE A 593 5.43 0.51 -0.99
N LEU A 594 5.83 -0.49 -0.23
CA LEU A 594 6.88 -0.33 0.78
C LEU A 594 8.18 0.17 0.15
N PHE A 595 8.58 -0.37 -0.99
CA PHE A 595 9.76 0.11 -1.71
C PHE A 595 9.65 1.60 -2.07
N ALA A 596 8.59 1.98 -2.78
CA ALA A 596 8.41 3.35 -3.25
C ALA A 596 8.31 4.35 -2.09
N MET A 597 7.59 3.97 -1.03
CA MET A 597 7.40 4.82 0.14
C MET A 597 8.66 4.94 0.98
N LEU A 598 9.38 3.84 1.20
CA LEU A 598 10.61 3.84 1.98
C LEU A 598 11.70 4.69 1.35
N PHE A 599 11.88 4.56 0.02
CA PHE A 599 12.83 5.43 -0.67
C PHE A 599 12.47 6.90 -0.55
N GLY A 600 11.18 7.24 -0.59
CA GLY A 600 10.72 8.61 -0.36
C GLY A 600 10.99 9.11 1.07
N LEU A 601 10.49 8.36 2.07
CA LEU A 601 10.61 8.73 3.50
C LEU A 601 12.05 8.68 4.01
N SER A 602 12.87 7.76 3.50
CA SER A 602 14.26 7.62 3.94
C SER A 602 15.12 8.81 3.55
N MET A 603 14.86 9.44 2.40
CA MET A 603 15.69 10.56 1.92
C MET A 603 15.69 11.78 2.84
N ASP A 604 14.59 12.07 3.49
CA ASP A 604 14.37 13.31 4.24
C ASP A 604 15.37 13.50 5.37
N TYR A 605 15.49 12.49 6.19
CA TYR A 605 16.38 12.52 7.33
C TYR A 605 17.84 12.33 6.92
N GLU A 606 18.08 11.62 5.82
CA GLU A 606 19.44 11.46 5.31
C GLU A 606 19.98 12.79 4.79
N VAL A 607 19.20 13.51 4.00
CA VAL A 607 19.55 14.87 3.54
C VAL A 607 19.77 15.80 4.74
N PHE A 608 18.89 15.72 5.73
CA PHE A 608 19.02 16.55 6.94
C PHE A 608 20.30 16.25 7.74
N LEU A 609 20.60 14.96 7.99
CA LEU A 609 21.80 14.53 8.71
C LEU A 609 23.07 14.92 7.94
N VAL A 610 23.15 14.55 6.65
CA VAL A 610 24.34 14.76 5.83
C VAL A 610 24.61 16.25 5.61
N THR A 611 23.56 17.07 5.42
CA THR A 611 23.72 18.53 5.30
C THR A 611 24.32 19.13 6.58
N ARG A 612 23.90 18.69 7.77
CA ARG A 612 24.45 19.17 9.03
C ARG A 612 25.88 18.71 9.26
N ILE A 613 26.21 17.48 8.83
CA ILE A 613 27.60 16.99 8.87
C ILE A 613 28.47 17.84 7.92
N ARG A 614 27.96 18.16 6.71
CA ARG A 614 28.67 18.97 5.74
C ARG A 614 28.92 20.39 6.23
N GLU A 615 27.91 21.06 6.79
CA GLU A 615 28.08 22.38 7.41
C GLU A 615 29.26 22.40 8.43
N SER A 616 29.34 21.38 9.28
CA SER A 616 30.42 21.28 10.26
C SER A 616 31.76 20.85 9.63
N TRP A 617 31.74 20.09 8.54
CA TRP A 617 32.93 19.76 7.77
C TRP A 617 33.52 21.01 7.09
N ASP A 618 32.68 21.83 6.47
CA ASP A 618 33.12 23.08 5.82
C ASP A 618 33.73 24.07 6.81
N GLU A 619 33.27 24.04 8.09
CA GLU A 619 33.83 24.89 9.15
C GLU A 619 35.16 24.39 9.73
N HIS A 620 35.39 23.07 9.81
CA HIS A 620 36.46 22.50 10.63
C HIS A 620 37.44 21.56 9.87
N GLY A 621 37.05 21.04 8.68
CA GLY A 621 37.89 20.10 7.91
C GLY A 621 38.08 18.71 8.53
N ASP A 622 37.44 18.40 9.66
CA ASP A 622 37.58 17.13 10.38
C ASP A 622 36.30 16.31 10.34
N SER A 623 36.34 15.15 9.65
CA SER A 623 35.20 14.26 9.46
C SER A 623 34.64 13.72 10.78
N ARG A 624 35.49 13.39 11.74
CA ARG A 624 35.06 12.86 13.04
C ARG A 624 34.29 13.91 13.84
N ARG A 625 34.86 15.12 13.90
CA ARG A 625 34.21 16.25 14.55
C ARG A 625 32.89 16.64 13.85
N ALA A 626 32.88 16.66 12.54
CA ALA A 626 31.69 16.95 11.75
C ALA A 626 30.56 15.95 12.01
N VAL A 627 30.87 14.65 12.03
CA VAL A 627 29.91 13.59 12.33
C VAL A 627 29.39 13.69 13.77
N ALA A 628 30.28 13.95 14.73
CA ALA A 628 29.90 14.11 16.15
C ALA A 628 28.93 15.28 16.34
N GLU A 629 29.20 16.42 15.72
CA GLU A 629 28.35 17.61 15.81
C GLU A 629 27.04 17.41 15.06
N GLY A 630 27.10 16.78 13.87
CA GLY A 630 25.92 16.42 13.10
C GLY A 630 24.96 15.52 13.88
N LEU A 631 25.44 14.39 14.45
CA LEU A 631 24.65 13.49 15.30
C LEU A 631 24.12 14.17 16.56
N ARG A 632 24.91 15.01 17.19
CA ARG A 632 24.50 15.74 18.39
C ARG A 632 23.30 16.66 18.12
N ARG A 633 23.24 17.28 16.94
CA ARG A 633 22.17 18.19 16.54
C ARG A 633 20.96 17.46 15.98
N THR A 634 21.16 16.42 15.17
CA THR A 634 20.09 15.75 14.42
C THR A 634 19.56 14.48 15.08
N GLY A 635 20.40 13.76 15.84
CA GLY A 635 20.02 12.49 16.46
C GLY A 635 18.72 12.53 17.28
N PRO A 636 18.54 13.54 18.18
CA PRO A 636 17.28 13.67 18.91
C PRO A 636 16.05 13.87 18.01
N ILE A 637 16.20 14.55 16.88
CA ILE A 637 15.10 14.83 15.94
C ILE A 637 14.75 13.56 15.19
N ILE A 638 15.75 12.87 14.62
CA ILE A 638 15.59 11.63 13.85
C ILE A 638 14.94 10.55 14.71
N THR A 639 15.44 10.33 15.94
CA THR A 639 14.87 9.29 16.82
C THR A 639 13.45 9.60 17.24
N SER A 640 13.12 10.85 17.49
CA SER A 640 11.78 11.22 17.89
C SER A 640 10.78 11.15 16.76
N ALA A 641 11.17 11.61 15.58
CA ALA A 641 10.32 11.51 14.40
C ALA A 641 10.13 10.04 13.99
N GLY A 642 11.21 9.24 13.98
CA GLY A 642 11.11 7.80 13.77
C GLY A 642 10.18 7.10 14.77
N ALA A 643 10.29 7.44 16.07
CA ALA A 643 9.41 6.88 17.09
C ALA A 643 7.92 7.25 16.87
N ILE A 644 7.63 8.47 16.42
CA ILE A 644 6.26 8.89 16.10
C ILE A 644 5.73 8.09 14.91
N MET A 645 6.53 7.96 13.85
CA MET A 645 6.13 7.20 12.66
C MET A 645 5.94 5.71 12.96
N VAL A 646 6.87 5.10 13.71
CA VAL A 646 6.71 3.70 14.15
C VAL A 646 5.42 3.55 14.94
N ALA A 647 5.13 4.45 15.88
CA ALA A 647 3.91 4.42 16.67
C ALA A 647 2.65 4.62 15.80
N ALA A 648 2.70 5.54 14.83
CA ALA A 648 1.60 5.80 13.90
C ALA A 648 1.30 4.55 13.04
N PHE A 649 2.32 3.97 12.41
CA PHE A 649 2.15 2.80 11.56
C PHE A 649 1.79 1.53 12.35
N SER A 650 2.27 1.41 13.60
CA SER A 650 1.90 0.31 14.49
C SER A 650 0.41 0.34 14.89
N GLY A 651 -0.28 1.48 14.76
CA GLY A 651 -1.73 1.55 14.97
C GLY A 651 -2.52 0.60 14.07
N PHE A 652 -2.01 0.32 12.87
CA PHE A 652 -2.64 -0.56 11.90
C PHE A 652 -2.32 -2.05 12.11
N VAL A 653 -1.36 -2.36 12.97
CA VAL A 653 -0.98 -3.75 13.32
C VAL A 653 -2.11 -4.47 14.06
N GLY A 654 -2.93 -3.77 14.81
CA GLY A 654 -4.07 -4.32 15.55
C GLY A 654 -5.35 -4.53 14.72
N GLY A 655 -5.32 -4.38 13.40
CA GLY A 655 -6.48 -4.56 12.52
C GLY A 655 -6.85 -6.04 12.31
N HIS A 656 -8.01 -6.27 11.68
CA HIS A 656 -8.55 -7.60 11.37
C HIS A 656 -8.36 -7.98 9.89
N VAL A 657 -7.76 -7.10 9.07
CA VAL A 657 -7.46 -7.33 7.66
C VAL A 657 -5.96 -7.55 7.51
N ALA A 658 -5.56 -8.72 7.01
CA ALA A 658 -4.15 -9.11 6.96
C ALA A 658 -3.28 -8.17 6.12
N GLY A 659 -3.73 -7.74 4.95
CA GLY A 659 -2.96 -6.80 4.12
C GLY A 659 -2.70 -5.46 4.82
N LEU A 660 -3.64 -4.97 5.65
CA LEU A 660 -3.45 -3.76 6.43
C LEU A 660 -2.44 -3.96 7.56
N GLN A 661 -2.48 -5.15 8.22
CA GLN A 661 -1.46 -5.54 9.22
C GLN A 661 -0.07 -5.63 8.59
N GLU A 662 0.05 -6.32 7.44
CA GLU A 662 1.32 -6.46 6.71
C GLU A 662 1.92 -5.09 6.34
N PHE A 663 1.09 -4.22 5.80
CA PHE A 663 1.52 -2.89 5.37
C PHE A 663 1.93 -2.00 6.55
N GLY A 664 1.10 -1.95 7.60
CA GLY A 664 1.39 -1.19 8.82
C GLY A 664 2.64 -1.67 9.54
N ALA A 665 2.75 -2.99 9.74
CA ALA A 665 3.94 -3.61 10.35
C ALA A 665 5.19 -3.40 9.47
N GLY A 666 5.05 -3.56 8.15
CA GLY A 666 6.12 -3.32 7.20
C GLY A 666 6.68 -1.91 7.28
N LEU A 667 5.82 -0.90 7.29
CA LEU A 667 6.22 0.50 7.44
C LEU A 667 6.84 0.79 8.80
N ALA A 668 6.28 0.26 9.87
CA ALA A 668 6.82 0.44 11.23
C ALA A 668 8.23 -0.16 11.35
N LEU A 669 8.41 -1.41 10.89
CA LEU A 669 9.71 -2.08 10.86
C LEU A 669 10.72 -1.35 9.98
N ALA A 670 10.29 -0.89 8.81
CA ALA A 670 11.12 -0.16 7.88
C ALA A 670 11.67 1.13 8.47
N VAL A 671 10.78 1.96 9.05
CA VAL A 671 11.19 3.21 9.71
C VAL A 671 12.06 2.91 10.93
N LEU A 672 11.78 1.86 11.70
CA LEU A 672 12.59 1.47 12.83
C LEU A 672 14.02 1.10 12.40
N VAL A 673 14.16 0.25 11.37
CA VAL A 673 15.47 -0.15 10.82
C VAL A 673 16.21 1.05 10.25
N ASP A 674 15.54 1.88 9.49
CA ASP A 674 16.13 3.04 8.83
C ASP A 674 16.58 4.09 9.86
N ALA A 675 15.71 4.51 10.77
CA ALA A 675 16.01 5.52 11.75
C ALA A 675 17.10 5.09 12.77
N THR A 676 17.21 3.79 13.07
CA THR A 676 18.18 3.27 14.05
C THR A 676 19.46 2.76 13.41
N VAL A 677 19.37 1.72 12.58
CA VAL A 677 20.57 1.06 12.03
C VAL A 677 21.19 1.89 10.92
N VAL A 678 20.41 2.31 9.93
CA VAL A 678 20.98 2.99 8.76
C VAL A 678 21.49 4.38 9.16
N ARG A 679 20.66 5.21 9.75
CA ARG A 679 20.98 6.64 9.98
C ARG A 679 21.84 6.91 11.18
N LEU A 680 21.63 6.19 12.28
CA LEU A 680 22.40 6.45 13.50
C LEU A 680 23.71 5.67 13.56
N LEU A 681 23.81 4.53 12.84
CA LEU A 681 25.02 3.70 12.89
C LEU A 681 25.76 3.70 11.54
N LEU A 682 25.11 3.32 10.44
CA LEU A 682 25.78 3.08 9.16
C LEU A 682 26.23 4.37 8.47
N VAL A 683 25.35 5.35 8.28
CA VAL A 683 25.69 6.62 7.60
C VAL A 683 26.81 7.36 8.31
N PRO A 684 26.77 7.59 9.64
CA PRO A 684 27.88 8.23 10.35
C PRO A 684 29.20 7.45 10.27
N SER A 685 29.14 6.12 10.44
CA SER A 685 30.32 5.26 10.33
C SER A 685 30.94 5.30 8.93
N LEU A 686 30.10 5.30 7.90
CA LEU A 686 30.51 5.37 6.51
C LEU A 686 31.23 6.70 6.19
N ILE A 687 30.66 7.84 6.63
CA ILE A 687 31.28 9.15 6.44
C ILE A 687 32.64 9.21 7.15
N CYS A 688 32.75 8.64 8.36
CA CYS A 688 34.04 8.54 9.07
C CYS A 688 35.05 7.67 8.33
N VAL A 689 34.64 6.55 7.72
CA VAL A 689 35.52 5.65 6.96
C VAL A 689 35.97 6.27 5.64
N LEU A 690 35.08 6.93 4.93
CA LEU A 690 35.39 7.61 3.68
C LEU A 690 36.24 8.88 3.89
N GLY A 691 36.11 9.52 5.06
CA GLY A 691 36.85 10.75 5.38
C GLY A 691 36.62 11.86 4.34
N PRO A 692 37.67 12.56 3.88
CA PRO A 692 37.55 13.63 2.86
C PRO A 692 36.96 13.14 1.54
N ARG A 693 37.17 11.87 1.18
CA ARG A 693 36.63 11.28 -0.07
C ARG A 693 35.10 11.26 -0.09
N ALA A 694 34.45 11.32 1.08
CA ALA A 694 32.98 11.43 1.15
C ALA A 694 32.46 12.64 0.37
N TRP A 695 33.23 13.70 0.25
CA TRP A 695 32.84 14.96 -0.41
C TRP A 695 33.36 15.11 -1.83
N TRP A 696 33.98 14.05 -2.39
CA TRP A 696 34.56 14.09 -3.71
C TRP A 696 33.51 14.14 -4.82
N LEU A 697 33.68 15.10 -5.74
CA LEU A 697 32.88 15.24 -6.97
C LEU A 697 33.84 15.48 -8.16
N PRO A 698 33.74 14.67 -9.23
CA PRO A 698 34.55 14.90 -10.45
C PRO A 698 34.15 16.21 -11.14
N THR A 699 35.14 16.99 -11.61
CA THR A 699 34.94 18.27 -12.31
C THR A 699 34.10 18.15 -13.58
N SER A 700 34.13 16.99 -14.24
CA SER A 700 33.27 16.69 -15.40
C SER A 700 31.79 16.66 -15.04
N ILE A 701 31.44 16.12 -13.85
CA ILE A 701 30.06 16.04 -13.36
C ILE A 701 29.59 17.39 -12.83
N GLU A 702 30.48 18.19 -12.24
CA GLU A 702 30.15 19.55 -11.81
C GLU A 702 29.62 20.40 -12.97
N ARG A 703 30.27 20.31 -14.14
CA ARG A 703 29.85 21.05 -15.35
C ARG A 703 28.52 20.54 -15.91
N LEU A 704 28.33 19.23 -15.96
CA LEU A 704 27.10 18.59 -16.46
C LEU A 704 25.88 18.86 -15.57
N ALA A 705 26.08 18.84 -14.27
CA ALA A 705 24.99 19.01 -13.29
C ALA A 705 24.67 20.49 -12.99
N GLY A 706 25.41 21.44 -13.56
CA GLY A 706 25.28 22.89 -13.28
C GLY A 706 25.51 23.24 -11.80
N ILE A 707 26.32 22.41 -11.11
CA ILE A 707 26.66 22.54 -9.71
C ILE A 707 27.99 23.32 -9.65
N LYS A 708 28.02 24.51 -9.06
CA LYS A 708 29.30 25.17 -8.75
C LYS A 708 29.95 24.40 -7.62
N GLY A 709 31.02 23.68 -7.91
CA GLY A 709 31.87 23.04 -6.91
C GLY A 709 32.77 24.08 -6.23
N ASP A 710 33.07 23.88 -4.97
CA ASP A 710 34.16 24.56 -4.30
C ASP A 710 35.47 23.90 -4.76
N ALA A 711 35.94 24.25 -5.95
CA ALA A 711 37.19 23.72 -6.51
C ALA A 711 38.46 24.19 -5.77
N ASP A 712 38.31 25.08 -4.78
CA ASP A 712 39.39 25.69 -4.02
C ASP A 712 39.61 25.11 -2.62
N ALA A 713 38.99 23.99 -2.26
CA ALA A 713 39.04 23.38 -0.92
C ALA A 713 39.84 22.05 -0.88
N LEU A 714 40.87 21.89 -1.71
CA LEU A 714 41.86 20.81 -1.58
C LEU A 714 43.24 21.36 -1.39
#